data_d7bf482be6fabff2a71f23d4645287d1
#
_entry.id   d7bf482be6fabff2a71f23d4645287d1
#
_cell.length_a   1.000
_cell.length_b   1.000
_cell.length_c   1.000
_cell.angle_alpha   90.00
_cell.angle_beta   90.00
_cell.angle_gamma   90.00
#
_symmetry.space_group_name_H-M   'P 1'
#
loop_
_entity.id
_entity.type
_entity.pdbx_description
1 polymer ?
#
loop_
_entity_poly.entity_id
_entity_poly.type
_entity_poly.pdbx_seq_one_letter_code
_entity_poly.pdbx_strand_id
1 'polypeptide(L)'
;MGMGTGHGVGRARQGQHGAEQPLVRKDTPCVVCGKMWVAEGPAPAQWHLRDGAHARHFLAMANDLRTAGQLVDVAVGPEGDVAHAVVLASVSSFFLCFLEDRTRELRRGPPAHIPLPPGATLWGWRALLTFAYEGTVPHGREREVEESARVLGAPRVVAACASRLEGDHQEGGPEALEEQWETLRAMEQLHASGLGCDLRLQAGDEVIPVQRLALSCSCDFFRALFTCPMREATHDPAAPLTTGLTPAELRLLLSFAYTGAVVGPWPAVLEAAETSLRYQAWGLLTLCLDVFTHGLTPETGLDVLAFAVAYGLAQVSRTAEDYVLATFPTVVATPAFLDLPAHLLIRLLRSDGLNVLHELEALEAASRWLKANGDGREDLTREVLSSVRFALMSGQELKKIPSVTAGVADPGLLRQLVVESLAPMAQLPCRVRSLQEVLVVCGGDKLTPNMAARKPSGNLWFAHRYLNAVGLVKHVEWRALGQFPDGPRFRHAVAVVGNTLYVLGGKRYYGVHDTLASVYRYQPMDNSWERLASMTCGRSYFAAVALEGSIYALGGSSGDLYCTDTVECYNVAADTWRRCQSLPMALCGHAACALDGALYVSGGCDEAYQCQTALLRYIPGAPATVLAPMNGQRAGHVMEEAGGQLYVAGGLCQKDGQTGYRDQLAFEVYSPKLDIWVLLSPLPHAHVVGGAAVLGGELLVLGGYSHETYRDTHLIHAYQPGARRWITRGTLPHAYTDLRVCVLTVPPALRGPTCLEDPPRSPNALSNT
;
A
#
# COMPACT_ATOMS: atom_id res chain seq x y z
N MET A 1 -22.33 -43.86 -48.86
CA MET A 1 -22.82 -43.06 -49.96
C MET A 1 -22.49 -41.63 -49.60
N GLY A 2 -21.64 -40.88 -50.20
CA GLY A 2 -20.95 -40.78 -51.45
C GLY A 2 -20.24 -39.45 -51.33
N MET A 3 -18.93 -39.47 -51.42
CA MET A 3 -18.05 -39.01 -52.51
C MET A 3 -18.23 -37.56 -52.97
N GLY A 4 -17.10 -36.84 -52.99
CA GLY A 4 -16.93 -35.66 -53.82
C GLY A 4 -15.75 -34.79 -53.34
N THR A 5 -14.57 -35.16 -53.62
CA THR A 5 -13.30 -34.70 -54.20
C THR A 5 -13.36 -33.31 -54.86
N GLY A 6 -12.34 -32.50 -54.61
CA GLY A 6 -12.01 -31.30 -55.39
C GLY A 6 -10.69 -30.65 -54.96
N HIS A 7 -9.62 -30.94 -55.69
CA HIS A 7 -8.28 -30.32 -55.61
C HIS A 7 -8.30 -28.85 -56.09
N GLY A 8 -7.40 -28.05 -55.53
CA GLY A 8 -7.06 -26.71 -56.02
C GLY A 8 -5.78 -26.15 -55.39
N VAL A 9 -4.72 -26.21 -56.20
CA VAL A 9 -3.32 -25.87 -55.98
C VAL A 9 -3.09 -24.36 -55.77
N GLY A 10 -2.30 -24.03 -54.79
CA GLY A 10 -1.17 -23.12 -54.73
C GLY A 10 -1.27 -21.64 -55.04
N ARG A 11 -0.79 -20.85 -54.10
CA ARG A 11 0.32 -19.87 -54.29
C ARG A 11 0.68 -19.22 -52.95
N ALA A 12 1.96 -19.35 -52.60
CA ALA A 12 2.60 -18.63 -51.52
C ALA A 12 2.58 -17.10 -51.74
N ARG A 13 2.26 -16.33 -50.71
CA ARG A 13 2.71 -14.94 -50.57
C ARG A 13 3.20 -14.73 -49.13
N GLN A 14 4.40 -14.19 -49.06
CA GLN A 14 5.15 -13.78 -47.90
C GLN A 14 4.34 -12.89 -46.97
N GLY A 15 4.22 -13.28 -45.72
CA GLY A 15 3.62 -12.47 -44.65
C GLY A 15 4.66 -11.53 -44.05
N GLN A 16 4.28 -10.29 -43.98
CA GLN A 16 4.96 -9.30 -43.13
C GLN A 16 4.56 -9.54 -41.67
N HIS A 17 5.58 -9.63 -40.81
CA HIS A 17 5.38 -9.61 -39.37
C HIS A 17 4.82 -8.25 -38.95
N GLY A 18 3.54 -8.20 -38.65
CA GLY A 18 2.92 -7.12 -37.88
C GLY A 18 3.15 -7.40 -36.38
N ALA A 19 3.89 -6.55 -35.72
CA ALA A 19 4.00 -6.53 -34.27
C ALA A 19 2.61 -6.23 -33.68
N GLU A 20 2.06 -7.16 -32.93
CA GLU A 20 0.88 -6.95 -32.11
C GLU A 20 1.23 -5.92 -31.03
N GLN A 21 0.62 -4.76 -31.11
CA GLN A 21 0.60 -3.78 -30.02
C GLN A 21 -0.23 -4.36 -28.87
N PRO A 22 0.24 -4.27 -27.60
CA PRO A 22 -0.57 -4.68 -26.46
C PRO A 22 -1.81 -3.80 -26.35
N LEU A 23 -2.96 -4.42 -26.27
CA LEU A 23 -4.27 -3.79 -26.02
C LEU A 23 -4.20 -2.91 -24.76
N VAL A 24 -4.24 -1.62 -24.97
CA VAL A 24 -4.43 -0.61 -23.91
C VAL A 24 -5.79 -0.88 -23.27
N ARG A 25 -5.80 -1.34 -22.02
CA ARG A 25 -7.03 -1.46 -21.22
C ARG A 25 -7.56 -0.08 -20.91
N LYS A 26 -8.83 0.12 -21.17
CA LYS A 26 -9.57 1.33 -20.82
C LYS A 26 -9.54 1.56 -19.31
N ASP A 27 -9.17 2.76 -18.98
CA ASP A 27 -9.02 3.32 -17.65
C ASP A 27 -10.30 3.22 -16.81
N THR A 28 -10.19 2.65 -15.63
CA THR A 28 -11.25 2.72 -14.62
C THR A 28 -10.87 3.81 -13.62
N PRO A 29 -11.67 4.88 -13.47
CA PRO A 29 -11.34 5.95 -12.52
C PRO A 29 -11.41 5.46 -11.08
N CYS A 30 -10.52 5.98 -10.22
CA CYS A 30 -10.57 5.76 -8.78
C CYS A 30 -11.85 6.35 -8.20
N VAL A 31 -12.71 5.53 -7.61
CA VAL A 31 -14.04 5.91 -7.09
C VAL A 31 -13.97 6.93 -5.93
N VAL A 32 -12.79 7.12 -5.30
CA VAL A 32 -12.63 7.98 -4.12
C VAL A 32 -12.17 9.39 -4.46
N CYS A 33 -11.41 9.60 -5.53
CA CYS A 33 -10.86 10.92 -5.87
C CYS A 33 -10.99 11.34 -7.34
N GLY A 34 -11.58 10.50 -8.21
CA GLY A 34 -11.72 10.79 -9.65
C GLY A 34 -10.39 10.83 -10.42
N LYS A 35 -9.31 10.32 -9.86
CA LYS A 35 -7.95 10.35 -10.43
C LYS A 35 -7.63 9.02 -11.12
N MET A 36 -7.01 9.08 -12.29
CA MET A 36 -6.62 7.91 -13.08
C MET A 36 -5.16 7.52 -12.80
N TRP A 37 -4.91 6.23 -12.58
CA TRP A 37 -3.61 5.65 -12.28
C TRP A 37 -3.16 4.66 -13.34
N VAL A 38 -1.87 4.67 -13.65
CA VAL A 38 -1.19 3.60 -14.37
C VAL A 38 -0.20 2.95 -13.40
N ALA A 39 -0.37 1.69 -13.08
CA ALA A 39 0.53 0.94 -12.21
C ALA A 39 1.12 -0.27 -12.94
N GLU A 40 2.38 -0.58 -12.61
CA GLU A 40 3.16 -1.79 -12.89
C GLU A 40 3.69 -1.95 -14.32
N GLY A 41 4.87 -1.34 -14.54
CA GLY A 41 5.71 -1.49 -15.72
C GLY A 41 6.89 -0.52 -15.66
N PRO A 42 7.82 -0.52 -16.63
CA PRO A 42 8.79 0.55 -16.77
C PRO A 42 8.05 1.88 -16.88
N ALA A 43 8.68 2.97 -16.40
CA ALA A 43 8.08 4.30 -16.40
C ALA A 43 7.46 4.62 -17.76
N PRO A 44 6.21 5.11 -17.82
CA PRO A 44 5.57 5.40 -19.10
C PRO A 44 6.35 6.45 -19.86
N ALA A 45 6.43 6.33 -21.18
CA ALA A 45 7.11 7.30 -22.04
C ALA A 45 6.47 8.71 -21.94
N GLN A 46 5.15 8.75 -21.66
CA GLN A 46 4.39 9.97 -21.36
C GLN A 46 3.48 9.76 -20.17
N TRP A 47 3.43 10.74 -19.28
CA TRP A 47 2.53 10.80 -18.14
C TRP A 47 1.31 11.64 -18.49
N HIS A 48 0.13 11.17 -18.10
CA HIS A 48 -1.15 11.85 -18.29
C HIS A 48 -1.80 12.04 -16.92
N LEU A 49 -1.63 13.21 -16.33
CA LEU A 49 -2.19 13.56 -15.02
C LEU A 49 -3.40 14.44 -15.24
N ARG A 50 -4.53 14.17 -14.61
CA ARG A 50 -5.75 14.96 -14.73
C ARG A 50 -6.51 15.01 -13.41
N ASP A 51 -6.94 16.22 -13.02
CA ASP A 51 -7.86 16.43 -11.92
C ASP A 51 -9.29 16.43 -12.44
N GLY A 52 -10.06 15.38 -12.14
CA GLY A 52 -11.45 15.26 -12.56
C GLY A 52 -12.40 16.32 -11.99
N ALA A 53 -12.02 16.96 -10.88
CA ALA A 53 -12.84 18.01 -10.23
C ALA A 53 -12.37 19.44 -10.55
N HIS A 54 -11.33 19.60 -11.39
CA HIS A 54 -10.69 20.90 -11.65
C HIS A 54 -11.68 21.98 -12.11
N ALA A 55 -12.57 21.69 -13.05
CA ALA A 55 -13.56 22.67 -13.55
C ALA A 55 -14.44 23.22 -12.42
N ARG A 56 -14.85 22.35 -11.48
CA ARG A 56 -15.62 22.76 -10.29
C ARG A 56 -14.81 23.69 -9.41
N HIS A 57 -13.57 23.35 -9.11
CA HIS A 57 -12.71 24.17 -8.25
C HIS A 57 -12.39 25.52 -8.90
N PHE A 58 -12.13 25.51 -10.20
CA PHE A 58 -11.86 26.72 -10.98
C PHE A 58 -13.06 27.68 -10.96
N LEU A 59 -14.25 27.21 -11.33
CA LEU A 59 -15.45 28.03 -11.41
C LEU A 59 -15.96 28.47 -10.02
N ALA A 60 -15.79 27.64 -9.00
CA ALA A 60 -16.04 28.05 -7.60
C ALA A 60 -15.15 29.23 -7.19
N MET A 61 -13.85 29.17 -7.47
CA MET A 61 -12.93 30.26 -7.21
C MET A 61 -13.27 31.51 -8.03
N ALA A 62 -13.67 31.34 -9.30
CA ALA A 62 -14.14 32.46 -10.13
C ALA A 62 -15.41 33.10 -9.54
N ASN A 63 -16.33 32.32 -9.00
CA ASN A 63 -17.53 32.81 -8.33
C ASN A 63 -17.21 33.55 -7.01
N ASP A 64 -16.23 33.07 -6.23
CA ASP A 64 -15.74 33.74 -5.04
C ASP A 64 -15.12 35.11 -5.37
N LEU A 65 -14.30 35.21 -6.43
CA LEU A 65 -13.74 36.45 -6.92
C LEU A 65 -14.85 37.40 -7.40
N ARG A 66 -15.87 36.91 -8.08
CA ARG A 66 -17.05 37.66 -8.50
C ARG A 66 -17.81 38.26 -7.32
N THR A 67 -18.13 37.46 -6.31
CA THR A 67 -18.87 37.91 -5.12
C THR A 67 -18.07 38.89 -4.30
N ALA A 68 -16.75 38.79 -4.30
CA ALA A 68 -15.83 39.78 -3.70
C ALA A 68 -15.66 41.06 -4.57
N GLY A 69 -16.28 41.13 -5.75
CA GLY A 69 -16.12 42.26 -6.67
C GLY A 69 -14.73 42.37 -7.29
N GLN A 70 -13.97 41.28 -7.34
CA GLN A 70 -12.58 41.24 -7.84
C GLN A 70 -12.52 40.74 -9.27
N LEU A 71 -11.69 41.37 -10.10
CA LEU A 71 -11.47 41.07 -11.52
C LEU A 71 -12.74 41.13 -12.38
N VAL A 72 -13.83 41.70 -11.86
CA VAL A 72 -15.10 41.85 -12.58
C VAL A 72 -15.00 43.00 -13.60
N ASP A 73 -15.52 42.79 -14.79
CA ASP A 73 -15.43 43.71 -15.92
C ASP A 73 -16.78 44.11 -16.51
N VAL A 74 -17.86 43.44 -16.05
CA VAL A 74 -19.24 43.77 -16.43
C VAL A 74 -20.16 43.85 -15.22
N ALA A 75 -21.19 44.74 -15.33
CA ALA A 75 -22.31 44.87 -14.41
C ALA A 75 -23.62 44.78 -15.25
N VAL A 76 -24.44 43.79 -14.97
CA VAL A 76 -25.58 43.46 -15.84
C VAL A 76 -26.90 43.73 -15.13
N GLY A 77 -27.85 44.29 -15.84
CA GLY A 77 -29.20 44.52 -15.38
C GLY A 77 -29.37 45.75 -14.47
N PRO A 78 -30.61 46.02 -14.01
CA PRO A 78 -30.95 47.24 -13.27
C PRO A 78 -30.31 47.29 -11.88
N GLU A 79 -30.00 46.14 -11.27
CA GLU A 79 -29.32 46.04 -9.95
C GLU A 79 -27.81 46.05 -10.07
N GLY A 80 -27.24 45.95 -11.29
CA GLY A 80 -25.83 45.98 -11.55
C GLY A 80 -25.09 44.74 -11.03
N ASP A 81 -25.70 43.54 -11.23
CA ASP A 81 -25.06 42.27 -10.85
C ASP A 81 -23.69 42.12 -11.58
N VAL A 82 -22.61 42.05 -10.80
CA VAL A 82 -21.24 41.99 -11.35
C VAL A 82 -20.87 40.59 -11.81
N ALA A 83 -20.09 40.51 -12.90
CA ALA A 83 -19.60 39.25 -13.45
C ALA A 83 -18.30 39.40 -14.23
N HIS A 84 -17.72 38.29 -14.65
CA HIS A 84 -16.63 38.22 -15.59
C HIS A 84 -17.15 37.97 -17.00
N ALA A 85 -16.89 38.90 -17.93
CA ALA A 85 -17.38 38.82 -19.30
C ALA A 85 -16.97 37.52 -20.00
N VAL A 86 -15.76 37.04 -19.77
CA VAL A 86 -15.26 35.79 -20.37
C VAL A 86 -16.04 34.56 -19.91
N VAL A 87 -16.47 34.49 -18.63
CA VAL A 87 -17.32 33.40 -18.13
C VAL A 87 -18.71 33.48 -18.73
N LEU A 88 -19.29 34.66 -18.85
CA LEU A 88 -20.59 34.83 -19.50
C LEU A 88 -20.56 34.52 -21.02
N ALA A 89 -19.50 34.95 -21.71
CA ALA A 89 -19.28 34.68 -23.12
C ALA A 89 -19.10 33.20 -23.45
N SER A 90 -18.64 32.40 -22.51
CA SER A 90 -18.50 30.94 -22.66
C SER A 90 -19.83 30.20 -22.62
N VAL A 91 -20.93 30.85 -22.18
CA VAL A 91 -22.28 30.25 -22.05
C VAL A 91 -23.28 30.94 -22.97
N SER A 92 -23.08 32.21 -23.33
CA SER A 92 -24.06 33.05 -24.02
C SER A 92 -23.44 33.79 -25.21
N SER A 93 -24.04 33.65 -26.38
CA SER A 93 -23.62 34.36 -27.60
C SER A 93 -23.86 35.87 -27.51
N PHE A 94 -24.85 36.33 -26.73
CA PHE A 94 -25.04 37.76 -26.47
C PHE A 94 -23.82 38.40 -25.80
N PHE A 95 -23.29 37.74 -24.78
CA PHE A 95 -22.07 38.24 -24.11
C PHE A 95 -20.80 37.97 -24.93
N LEU A 96 -20.79 36.95 -25.79
CA LEU A 96 -19.73 36.73 -26.74
C LEU A 96 -19.57 37.90 -27.71
N CYS A 97 -20.66 38.33 -28.33
CA CYS A 97 -20.66 39.52 -29.22
C CYS A 97 -20.21 40.78 -28.47
N PHE A 98 -20.64 40.96 -27.24
CA PHE A 98 -20.16 42.08 -26.41
C PHE A 98 -18.62 41.99 -26.15
N LEU A 99 -18.10 40.80 -25.90
CA LEU A 99 -16.66 40.60 -25.68
C LEU A 99 -15.87 40.86 -26.97
N GLU A 100 -16.37 40.44 -28.15
CA GLU A 100 -15.75 40.67 -29.47
C GLU A 100 -15.66 42.17 -29.82
N ASP A 101 -16.70 42.93 -29.56
CA ASP A 101 -16.74 44.36 -29.79
C ASP A 101 -15.74 45.11 -28.89
N ARG A 102 -15.56 44.61 -27.67
CA ARG A 102 -14.71 45.27 -26.65
C ARG A 102 -13.22 44.91 -26.72
N THR A 103 -12.83 43.82 -27.35
CA THR A 103 -11.42 43.43 -27.52
C THR A 103 -10.59 44.43 -28.30
N ARG A 104 -11.22 45.36 -29.02
CA ARG A 104 -10.54 46.48 -29.68
C ARG A 104 -10.15 47.61 -28.72
N GLU A 105 -10.67 47.61 -27.47
CA GLU A 105 -10.39 48.61 -26.45
C GLU A 105 -9.97 47.92 -25.15
N LEU A 106 -8.70 47.57 -25.01
CA LEU A 106 -8.11 47.12 -23.74
C LEU A 106 -8.10 48.28 -22.72
N ARG A 107 -9.27 48.62 -22.14
CA ARG A 107 -9.39 49.70 -21.16
C ARG A 107 -9.76 49.15 -19.77
N ARG A 108 -8.96 49.52 -18.76
CA ARG A 108 -9.37 49.49 -17.36
C ARG A 108 -10.33 50.63 -17.09
N GLY A 109 -11.47 50.30 -16.55
CA GLY A 109 -12.48 51.23 -16.07
C GLY A 109 -13.40 50.50 -15.08
N PRO A 110 -14.36 51.20 -14.48
CA PRO A 110 -15.41 50.51 -13.71
C PRO A 110 -16.10 49.47 -14.61
N PRO A 111 -16.69 48.43 -14.02
CA PRO A 111 -17.41 47.39 -14.79
C PRO A 111 -18.40 48.04 -15.78
N ALA A 112 -18.36 47.54 -17.03
CA ALA A 112 -19.29 48.10 -18.05
C ALA A 112 -20.71 47.71 -17.72
N HIS A 113 -21.58 48.67 -17.64
CA HIS A 113 -23.01 48.44 -17.43
C HIS A 113 -23.68 47.91 -18.72
N ILE A 114 -24.25 46.71 -18.64
CA ILE A 114 -24.96 46.06 -19.74
C ILE A 114 -26.46 45.99 -19.36
N PRO A 115 -27.35 46.73 -20.06
CA PRO A 115 -28.77 46.59 -19.85
C PRO A 115 -29.27 45.20 -20.34
N LEU A 116 -30.22 44.63 -19.65
CA LEU A 116 -30.85 43.39 -20.11
C LEU A 116 -31.63 43.65 -21.40
N PRO A 117 -31.50 42.80 -22.43
CA PRO A 117 -32.25 42.94 -23.68
C PRO A 117 -33.74 42.73 -23.41
N PRO A 118 -34.63 43.36 -24.24
CA PRO A 118 -36.08 43.15 -24.14
C PRO A 118 -36.43 41.67 -24.23
N GLY A 119 -37.19 41.19 -23.24
CA GLY A 119 -37.62 39.77 -23.17
C GLY A 119 -36.76 38.95 -22.20
N ALA A 120 -35.63 39.42 -21.72
CA ALA A 120 -34.89 38.78 -20.62
C ALA A 120 -35.33 39.36 -19.26
N THR A 121 -35.71 38.49 -18.33
CA THR A 121 -36.09 38.88 -16.97
C THR A 121 -34.90 38.89 -16.02
N LEU A 122 -35.00 39.62 -14.90
CA LEU A 122 -33.96 39.62 -13.88
C LEU A 122 -33.74 38.23 -13.27
N TRP A 123 -34.80 37.44 -13.11
CA TRP A 123 -34.73 36.07 -12.63
C TRP A 123 -34.00 35.15 -13.63
N GLY A 124 -34.37 35.22 -14.91
CA GLY A 124 -33.74 34.46 -15.98
C GLY A 124 -32.26 34.82 -16.14
N TRP A 125 -31.91 36.10 -16.00
CA TRP A 125 -30.52 36.54 -15.96
C TRP A 125 -29.73 35.91 -14.80
N ARG A 126 -30.28 35.94 -13.59
CA ARG A 126 -29.62 35.38 -12.42
C ARG A 126 -29.48 33.85 -12.50
N ALA A 127 -30.45 33.18 -13.09
CA ALA A 127 -30.38 31.76 -13.41
C ALA A 127 -29.24 31.44 -14.38
N LEU A 128 -29.07 32.25 -15.46
CA LEU A 128 -27.93 32.12 -16.36
C LEU A 128 -26.60 32.40 -15.65
N LEU A 129 -26.56 33.39 -14.76
CA LEU A 129 -25.38 33.69 -13.96
C LEU A 129 -24.99 32.50 -13.04
N THR A 130 -25.96 31.88 -12.38
CA THR A 130 -25.75 30.67 -11.57
C THR A 130 -25.24 29.52 -12.43
N PHE A 131 -25.89 29.29 -13.59
CA PHE A 131 -25.45 28.24 -14.51
C PHE A 131 -24.03 28.43 -15.01
N ALA A 132 -23.60 29.65 -15.31
CA ALA A 132 -22.27 29.96 -15.82
C ALA A 132 -21.15 29.60 -14.83
N TYR A 133 -21.37 29.74 -13.51
CA TYR A 133 -20.39 29.44 -12.46
C TYR A 133 -20.61 28.10 -11.79
N GLU A 134 -21.82 27.59 -11.70
CA GLU A 134 -22.17 26.40 -10.92
C GLU A 134 -22.60 25.20 -11.77
N GLY A 135 -22.91 25.43 -13.07
CA GLY A 135 -23.39 24.41 -14.01
C GLY A 135 -24.83 23.96 -13.73
N THR A 136 -25.59 24.69 -12.89
CA THR A 136 -26.94 24.31 -12.49
C THR A 136 -27.93 25.46 -12.75
N VAL A 137 -29.20 25.10 -13.05
CA VAL A 137 -30.32 26.07 -13.16
C VAL A 137 -31.11 26.04 -11.84
N PRO A 138 -31.46 27.19 -11.23
CA PRO A 138 -32.30 27.24 -10.01
C PRO A 138 -33.71 26.68 -10.30
N HIS A 139 -34.34 26.06 -9.29
CA HIS A 139 -35.69 25.51 -9.39
C HIS A 139 -36.79 26.58 -9.36
N GLY A 140 -37.93 26.28 -10.00
CA GLY A 140 -39.20 26.92 -9.72
C GLY A 140 -39.70 27.92 -10.76
N ARG A 141 -38.91 28.22 -11.82
CA ARG A 141 -39.33 29.12 -12.92
C ARG A 141 -38.67 28.72 -14.24
N GLU A 142 -38.61 27.45 -14.53
CA GLU A 142 -37.86 26.86 -15.65
C GLU A 142 -38.24 27.46 -17.00
N ARG A 143 -39.56 27.72 -17.24
CA ARG A 143 -40.04 28.37 -18.49
C ARG A 143 -39.56 29.81 -18.63
N GLU A 144 -39.60 30.61 -17.57
CA GLU A 144 -39.13 32.00 -17.58
C GLU A 144 -37.60 32.06 -17.80
N VAL A 145 -36.85 31.10 -17.20
CA VAL A 145 -35.40 30.96 -17.42
C VAL A 145 -35.12 30.55 -18.86
N GLU A 146 -35.88 29.60 -19.41
CA GLU A 146 -35.77 29.13 -20.80
C GLU A 146 -35.98 30.25 -21.80
N GLU A 147 -37.06 31.06 -21.64
CA GLU A 147 -37.34 32.22 -22.50
C GLU A 147 -36.22 33.26 -22.42
N SER A 148 -35.77 33.61 -21.24
CA SER A 148 -34.64 34.53 -21.03
C SER A 148 -33.35 34.00 -21.64
N ALA A 149 -33.07 32.70 -21.52
CA ALA A 149 -31.88 32.04 -22.07
C ALA A 149 -31.90 32.05 -23.62
N ARG A 150 -33.07 31.90 -24.25
CA ARG A 150 -33.20 32.07 -25.71
C ARG A 150 -32.86 33.48 -26.17
N VAL A 151 -33.35 34.48 -25.44
CA VAL A 151 -33.07 35.92 -25.76
C VAL A 151 -31.57 36.21 -25.56
N LEU A 152 -30.95 35.65 -24.52
CA LEU A 152 -29.54 35.83 -24.22
C LEU A 152 -28.64 34.90 -25.05
N GLY A 153 -29.18 34.05 -25.92
CA GLY A 153 -28.43 33.16 -26.79
C GLY A 153 -27.58 32.12 -25.98
N ALA A 154 -28.21 31.50 -24.97
CA ALA A 154 -27.58 30.50 -24.08
C ALA A 154 -28.20 29.10 -24.28
N PRO A 155 -27.85 28.37 -25.36
CA PRO A 155 -28.51 27.11 -25.73
C PRO A 155 -28.32 26.00 -24.67
N ARG A 156 -27.21 25.97 -23.92
CA ARG A 156 -26.96 25.00 -22.86
C ARG A 156 -27.93 25.20 -21.68
N VAL A 157 -28.23 26.46 -21.32
CA VAL A 157 -29.26 26.79 -20.31
C VAL A 157 -30.64 26.36 -20.76
N VAL A 158 -30.99 26.57 -22.06
CA VAL A 158 -32.26 26.13 -22.65
C VAL A 158 -32.39 24.60 -22.53
N ALA A 159 -31.35 23.85 -22.89
CA ALA A 159 -31.31 22.39 -22.77
C ALA A 159 -31.47 21.91 -21.32
N ALA A 160 -30.78 22.55 -20.38
CA ALA A 160 -30.88 22.23 -18.96
C ALA A 160 -32.30 22.49 -18.39
N CYS A 161 -32.97 23.55 -18.84
CA CYS A 161 -34.36 23.79 -18.47
C CYS A 161 -35.32 22.73 -19.04
N ALA A 162 -35.12 22.31 -20.30
CA ALA A 162 -35.93 21.29 -20.94
C ALA A 162 -35.82 19.94 -20.23
N SER A 163 -34.63 19.48 -19.95
CA SER A 163 -34.38 18.24 -19.19
C SER A 163 -35.05 18.24 -17.81
N ARG A 164 -35.04 19.37 -17.12
CA ARG A 164 -35.71 19.50 -15.80
C ARG A 164 -37.24 19.45 -15.90
N LEU A 165 -37.82 19.99 -16.93
CA LEU A 165 -39.26 19.90 -17.15
C LEU A 165 -39.73 18.47 -17.43
N GLU A 166 -38.85 17.60 -17.92
CA GLU A 166 -39.08 16.17 -18.14
C GLU A 166 -38.91 15.30 -16.88
N GLY A 167 -38.41 15.84 -15.76
CA GLY A 167 -38.45 15.19 -14.44
C GLY A 167 -37.25 14.32 -14.06
N ASP A 168 -36.08 14.48 -14.68
CA ASP A 168 -34.98 13.52 -14.61
C ASP A 168 -33.70 13.98 -13.85
N HIS A 169 -33.73 14.87 -12.83
CA HIS A 169 -32.45 15.32 -12.23
C HIS A 169 -32.43 15.49 -10.72
N GLN A 170 -31.30 14.99 -10.11
CA GLN A 170 -30.83 15.30 -8.76
C GLN A 170 -29.94 16.56 -8.75
N GLU A 171 -30.11 17.44 -7.77
CA GLU A 171 -29.27 18.64 -7.59
C GLU A 171 -27.79 18.25 -7.39
N GLY A 172 -26.87 18.88 -8.14
CA GLY A 172 -25.42 18.74 -7.96
C GLY A 172 -24.80 17.45 -8.47
N GLY A 173 -25.49 16.70 -9.33
CA GLY A 173 -25.05 15.43 -9.91
C GLY A 173 -23.89 15.57 -10.93
N PRO A 174 -23.50 14.45 -11.58
CA PRO A 174 -22.41 14.40 -12.58
C PRO A 174 -22.62 15.36 -13.76
N GLU A 175 -23.87 15.71 -14.07
CA GLU A 175 -24.25 16.64 -15.15
C GLU A 175 -23.76 18.08 -14.87
N ALA A 176 -23.87 18.57 -13.65
CA ALA A 176 -23.38 19.90 -13.29
C ALA A 176 -21.85 20.02 -13.50
N LEU A 177 -21.11 18.95 -13.23
CA LEU A 177 -19.68 18.91 -13.47
C LEU A 177 -19.35 18.89 -14.96
N GLU A 178 -20.12 18.18 -15.78
CA GLU A 178 -19.94 18.19 -17.24
C GLU A 178 -20.19 19.58 -17.82
N GLU A 179 -21.25 20.27 -17.36
CA GLU A 179 -21.53 21.65 -17.77
C GLU A 179 -20.43 22.64 -17.36
N GLN A 180 -19.84 22.44 -16.18
CA GLN A 180 -18.66 23.21 -15.73
C GLN A 180 -17.45 22.97 -16.64
N TRP A 181 -17.21 21.72 -17.05
CA TRP A 181 -16.15 21.39 -18.01
C TRP A 181 -16.39 22.04 -19.38
N GLU A 182 -17.63 22.06 -19.88
CA GLU A 182 -17.97 22.73 -21.14
C GLU A 182 -17.73 24.24 -21.05
N THR A 183 -18.06 24.85 -19.91
CA THR A 183 -17.77 26.28 -19.67
C THR A 183 -16.27 26.56 -19.70
N LEU A 184 -15.47 25.72 -19.05
CA LEU A 184 -14.02 25.88 -19.00
C LEU A 184 -13.36 25.63 -20.37
N ARG A 185 -13.83 24.64 -21.16
CA ARG A 185 -13.40 24.40 -22.54
C ARG A 185 -13.72 25.60 -23.46
N ALA A 186 -14.90 26.20 -23.31
CA ALA A 186 -15.24 27.37 -24.05
C ALA A 186 -14.33 28.57 -23.69
N MET A 187 -13.99 28.74 -22.41
CA MET A 187 -13.02 29.75 -21.97
C MET A 187 -11.62 29.52 -22.57
N GLU A 188 -11.18 28.27 -22.66
CA GLU A 188 -9.92 27.91 -23.35
C GLU A 188 -9.94 28.32 -24.83
N GLN A 189 -11.05 28.04 -25.53
CA GLN A 189 -11.21 28.44 -26.95
C GLN A 189 -11.18 29.96 -27.11
N LEU A 190 -11.82 30.71 -26.21
CA LEU A 190 -11.77 32.18 -26.21
C LEU A 190 -10.33 32.66 -26.00
N HIS A 191 -9.58 32.08 -25.04
CA HIS A 191 -8.19 32.39 -24.83
C HIS A 191 -7.33 32.08 -26.09
N ALA A 192 -7.51 30.92 -26.72
CA ALA A 192 -6.78 30.51 -27.91
C ALA A 192 -7.03 31.47 -29.11
N SER A 193 -8.22 32.08 -29.20
CA SER A 193 -8.57 33.11 -30.21
C SER A 193 -8.12 34.53 -29.79
N GLY A 194 -7.52 34.68 -28.58
CA GLY A 194 -7.12 35.97 -28.02
C GLY A 194 -8.28 36.81 -27.46
N LEU A 195 -9.48 36.25 -27.38
CA LEU A 195 -10.65 36.93 -26.84
C LEU A 195 -10.67 36.91 -25.32
N GLY A 196 -11.03 38.02 -24.71
CA GLY A 196 -11.08 38.18 -23.26
C GLY A 196 -9.70 38.17 -22.57
N CYS A 197 -8.58 38.24 -23.33
CA CYS A 197 -7.26 38.42 -22.78
C CYS A 197 -7.09 39.89 -22.34
N ASP A 198 -6.97 40.09 -21.05
CA ASP A 198 -6.95 41.42 -20.41
C ASP A 198 -5.53 41.83 -19.89
N LEU A 199 -4.53 40.99 -20.13
CA LEU A 199 -3.15 41.20 -19.75
C LEU A 199 -2.19 40.55 -20.76
N ARG A 200 -1.00 41.15 -20.92
CA ARG A 200 0.14 40.58 -21.63
C ARG A 200 1.23 40.26 -20.64
N LEU A 201 1.66 38.99 -20.55
CA LEU A 201 2.79 38.58 -19.73
C LEU A 201 4.04 38.39 -20.60
N GLN A 202 5.16 39.01 -20.21
CA GLN A 202 6.44 38.72 -20.79
C GLN A 202 7.12 37.59 -20.01
N ALA A 203 7.30 36.46 -20.68
CA ALA A 203 8.00 35.28 -20.18
C ALA A 203 9.27 35.07 -21.04
N GLY A 204 10.44 35.35 -20.48
CA GLY A 204 11.68 35.40 -21.26
C GLY A 204 11.56 36.42 -22.42
N ASP A 205 11.77 35.93 -23.64
CA ASP A 205 11.71 36.76 -24.87
C ASP A 205 10.32 36.78 -25.53
N GLU A 206 9.35 36.01 -24.98
CA GLU A 206 8.00 35.90 -25.54
C GLU A 206 6.98 36.75 -24.75
N VAL A 207 6.04 37.34 -25.48
CA VAL A 207 4.89 38.05 -24.89
C VAL A 207 3.63 37.24 -25.17
N ILE A 208 2.99 36.70 -24.12
CA ILE A 208 1.83 35.83 -24.19
C ILE A 208 0.63 36.60 -23.65
N PRO A 209 -0.47 36.72 -24.42
CA PRO A 209 -1.72 37.29 -23.93
C PRO A 209 -2.38 36.28 -22.98
N VAL A 210 -2.92 36.74 -21.83
CA VAL A 210 -3.51 35.91 -20.80
C VAL A 210 -4.80 36.53 -20.26
N GLN A 211 -5.64 35.67 -19.68
CA GLN A 211 -6.79 36.07 -18.89
C GLN A 211 -6.36 36.09 -17.41
N ARG A 212 -6.40 37.24 -16.73
CA ARG A 212 -6.06 37.38 -15.31
C ARG A 212 -6.89 36.43 -14.46
N LEU A 213 -8.17 36.29 -14.78
CA LEU A 213 -9.09 35.39 -14.09
C LEU A 213 -8.57 33.95 -14.09
N ALA A 214 -8.15 33.43 -15.26
CA ALA A 214 -7.69 32.05 -15.39
C ALA A 214 -6.46 31.76 -14.51
N LEU A 215 -5.48 32.65 -14.51
CA LEU A 215 -4.31 32.51 -13.65
C LEU A 215 -4.65 32.67 -12.17
N SER A 216 -5.57 33.59 -11.82
CA SER A 216 -5.99 33.82 -10.43
C SER A 216 -6.78 32.64 -9.83
N CYS A 217 -7.55 31.92 -10.65
CA CYS A 217 -8.29 30.74 -10.21
C CYS A 217 -7.38 29.53 -9.97
N SER A 218 -6.22 29.48 -10.63
CA SER A 218 -5.32 28.31 -10.60
C SER A 218 -4.07 28.52 -9.76
N CYS A 219 -3.67 29.77 -9.49
CA CYS A 219 -2.41 30.11 -8.81
C CYS A 219 -2.62 31.21 -7.76
N ASP A 220 -2.31 30.95 -6.51
CA ASP A 220 -2.43 31.92 -5.43
C ASP A 220 -1.51 33.12 -5.61
N PHE A 221 -0.31 32.88 -6.17
CA PHE A 221 0.63 33.96 -6.51
C PHE A 221 -0.01 34.99 -7.45
N PHE A 222 -0.61 34.54 -8.56
CA PHE A 222 -1.24 35.45 -9.51
C PHE A 222 -2.53 36.05 -8.96
N ARG A 223 -3.26 35.30 -8.14
CA ARG A 223 -4.43 35.86 -7.44
C ARG A 223 -4.02 37.04 -6.56
N ALA A 224 -3.00 36.88 -5.72
CA ALA A 224 -2.48 37.95 -4.87
C ALA A 224 -1.95 39.12 -5.72
N LEU A 225 -1.22 38.85 -6.80
CA LEU A 225 -0.65 39.83 -7.69
C LEU A 225 -1.71 40.76 -8.33
N PHE A 226 -2.88 40.18 -8.69
CA PHE A 226 -3.92 40.92 -9.42
C PHE A 226 -5.04 41.47 -8.52
N THR A 227 -5.22 40.95 -7.30
CA THR A 227 -6.29 41.39 -6.39
C THR A 227 -5.80 42.26 -5.23
N CYS A 228 -4.51 42.15 -4.85
CA CYS A 228 -3.95 43.06 -3.84
C CYS A 228 -3.58 44.43 -4.41
N PRO A 229 -3.54 45.48 -3.60
CA PRO A 229 -3.20 46.85 -4.05
C PRO A 229 -1.70 47.02 -4.32
N MET A 230 -1.18 46.21 -5.23
CA MET A 230 0.23 46.28 -5.72
C MET A 230 0.31 47.06 -7.02
N ARG A 231 1.52 47.47 -7.43
CA ARG A 231 1.74 48.19 -8.69
C ARG A 231 1.28 47.37 -9.90
N GLU A 232 1.48 46.06 -9.85
CA GLU A 232 1.13 45.08 -10.86
C GLU A 232 -0.37 44.97 -11.02
N ALA A 233 -1.15 45.14 -9.93
CA ALA A 233 -2.60 45.19 -9.97
C ALA A 233 -3.12 46.41 -10.75
N THR A 234 -2.33 47.49 -10.88
CA THR A 234 -2.64 48.71 -11.61
C THR A 234 -1.87 48.85 -12.92
N HIS A 235 -1.15 47.79 -13.35
CA HIS A 235 -0.30 47.81 -14.56
C HIS A 235 -1.14 48.07 -15.82
N ASP A 236 -0.60 48.91 -16.75
CA ASP A 236 -1.23 49.22 -18.01
C ASP A 236 -1.37 47.95 -18.88
N PRO A 237 -2.58 47.54 -19.28
CA PRO A 237 -2.78 46.40 -20.14
C PRO A 237 -2.08 46.42 -21.47
N ALA A 238 -1.73 47.64 -21.97
CA ALA A 238 -1.03 47.83 -23.23
C ALA A 238 0.46 47.48 -23.15
N ALA A 239 1.06 47.61 -21.96
CA ALA A 239 2.46 47.23 -21.71
C ALA A 239 2.56 45.77 -21.22
N PRO A 240 3.56 45.01 -21.69
CA PRO A 240 3.74 43.65 -21.15
C PRO A 240 4.28 43.72 -19.71
N LEU A 241 3.65 42.89 -18.81
CA LEU A 241 4.13 42.73 -17.46
C LEU A 241 5.22 41.65 -17.43
N THR A 242 6.44 42.05 -17.05
CA THR A 242 7.57 41.13 -16.97
C THR A 242 7.43 40.23 -15.74
N THR A 243 7.55 38.93 -15.94
CA THR A 243 7.55 37.90 -14.91
C THR A 243 8.87 37.14 -14.92
N GLY A 244 9.20 36.47 -13.83
CA GLY A 244 10.35 35.54 -13.78
C GLY A 244 10.09 34.18 -14.44
N LEU A 245 8.95 34.00 -15.13
CA LEU A 245 8.57 32.77 -15.81
C LEU A 245 9.33 32.57 -17.11
N THR A 246 9.67 31.34 -17.41
CA THR A 246 10.00 30.91 -18.76
C THR A 246 8.71 30.75 -19.59
N PRO A 247 8.78 30.79 -20.94
CA PRO A 247 7.63 30.55 -21.80
C PRO A 247 7.00 29.15 -21.55
N ALA A 248 7.83 28.13 -21.24
CA ALA A 248 7.37 26.77 -20.95
C ALA A 248 6.55 26.71 -19.66
N GLU A 249 7.05 27.31 -18.57
CA GLU A 249 6.35 27.41 -17.28
C GLU A 249 5.01 28.14 -17.42
N LEU A 250 4.97 29.27 -18.15
CA LEU A 250 3.72 29.99 -18.35
C LEU A 250 2.70 29.17 -19.15
N ARG A 251 3.13 28.52 -20.24
CA ARG A 251 2.27 27.63 -21.02
C ARG A 251 1.76 26.44 -20.20
N LEU A 252 2.59 25.87 -19.33
CA LEU A 252 2.20 24.79 -18.41
C LEU A 252 1.09 25.27 -17.45
N LEU A 253 1.27 26.42 -16.81
CA LEU A 253 0.28 27.00 -15.89
C LEU A 253 -1.05 27.32 -16.62
N LEU A 254 -0.98 27.89 -17.83
CA LEU A 254 -2.17 28.16 -18.64
C LEU A 254 -2.86 26.88 -19.09
N SER A 255 -2.11 25.89 -19.59
CA SER A 255 -2.67 24.60 -19.96
C SER A 255 -3.36 23.93 -18.77
N PHE A 256 -2.73 23.91 -17.60
CA PHE A 256 -3.33 23.37 -16.39
C PHE A 256 -4.60 24.15 -15.97
N ALA A 257 -4.57 25.49 -16.07
CA ALA A 257 -5.70 26.34 -15.71
C ALA A 257 -6.98 25.97 -16.47
N TYR A 258 -6.86 25.66 -17.75
CA TYR A 258 -8.05 25.33 -18.59
C TYR A 258 -8.37 23.83 -18.66
N THR A 259 -7.35 22.96 -18.59
CA THR A 259 -7.54 21.53 -18.81
C THR A 259 -7.54 20.69 -17.54
N GLY A 260 -7.01 21.25 -16.43
CA GLY A 260 -6.77 20.50 -15.18
C GLY A 260 -5.81 19.34 -15.37
N ALA A 261 -4.98 19.36 -16.44
CA ALA A 261 -4.14 18.24 -16.81
C ALA A 261 -2.68 18.65 -17.06
N VAL A 262 -1.80 17.68 -16.85
CA VAL A 262 -0.38 17.74 -17.26
C VAL A 262 -0.09 16.52 -18.11
N VAL A 263 0.47 16.74 -19.29
CA VAL A 263 0.87 15.68 -20.22
C VAL A 263 2.31 15.91 -20.64
N GLY A 264 3.15 14.90 -20.44
CA GLY A 264 4.54 15.01 -20.84
C GLY A 264 5.42 13.87 -20.34
N PRO A 265 6.71 13.85 -20.70
CA PRO A 265 7.68 12.93 -20.16
C PRO A 265 7.95 13.23 -18.67
N TRP A 266 8.61 12.28 -17.98
CA TRP A 266 8.91 12.42 -16.54
C TRP A 266 9.55 13.76 -16.14
N PRO A 267 10.56 14.32 -16.86
CA PRO A 267 11.13 15.61 -16.51
C PRO A 267 10.10 16.75 -16.50
N ALA A 268 9.09 16.71 -17.39
CA ALA A 268 8.03 17.72 -17.41
C ALA A 268 7.11 17.63 -16.16
N VAL A 269 6.95 16.45 -15.56
CA VAL A 269 6.21 16.29 -14.29
C VAL A 269 7.00 16.90 -13.13
N LEU A 270 8.32 16.72 -13.09
CA LEU A 270 9.20 17.35 -12.09
C LEU A 270 9.20 18.88 -12.24
N GLU A 271 9.32 19.39 -13.47
CA GLU A 271 9.23 20.82 -13.77
C GLU A 271 7.86 21.40 -13.38
N ALA A 272 6.77 20.65 -13.61
CA ALA A 272 5.44 21.04 -13.18
C ALA A 272 5.32 21.13 -11.65
N ALA A 273 5.91 20.19 -10.93
CA ALA A 273 5.94 20.22 -9.46
C ALA A 273 6.75 21.42 -8.93
N GLU A 274 7.90 21.71 -9.53
CA GLU A 274 8.74 22.86 -9.17
C GLU A 274 8.02 24.19 -9.46
N THR A 275 7.46 24.33 -10.66
CA THR A 275 6.68 25.50 -11.08
C THR A 275 5.48 25.71 -10.15
N SER A 276 4.79 24.63 -9.77
CA SER A 276 3.63 24.72 -8.88
C SER A 276 3.99 25.17 -7.46
N LEU A 277 5.14 24.76 -6.92
CA LEU A 277 5.65 25.25 -5.64
C LEU A 277 6.01 26.73 -5.70
N ARG A 278 6.70 27.16 -6.77
CA ARG A 278 7.16 28.54 -6.96
C ARG A 278 5.98 29.51 -7.09
N TYR A 279 4.95 29.14 -7.83
CA TYR A 279 3.79 30.00 -8.12
C TYR A 279 2.53 29.64 -7.32
N GLN A 280 2.65 28.74 -6.34
CA GLN A 280 1.57 28.35 -5.43
C GLN A 280 0.32 27.83 -6.18
N ALA A 281 0.54 27.01 -7.22
CA ALA A 281 -0.51 26.34 -7.98
C ALA A 281 -0.85 25.01 -7.30
N TRP A 282 -1.59 25.08 -6.18
CA TRP A 282 -1.81 23.94 -5.28
C TRP A 282 -2.53 22.75 -5.92
N GLY A 283 -3.47 23.00 -6.84
CA GLY A 283 -4.15 21.93 -7.59
C GLY A 283 -3.15 21.14 -8.45
N LEU A 284 -2.26 21.83 -9.16
CA LEU A 284 -1.20 21.23 -9.95
C LEU A 284 -0.19 20.47 -9.07
N LEU A 285 0.20 21.06 -7.94
CA LEU A 285 1.10 20.42 -6.98
C LEU A 285 0.51 19.11 -6.45
N THR A 286 -0.77 19.12 -6.07
CA THR A 286 -1.44 17.93 -5.54
C THR A 286 -1.42 16.78 -6.57
N LEU A 287 -1.65 17.06 -7.84
CA LEU A 287 -1.52 16.07 -8.91
C LEU A 287 -0.12 15.46 -8.99
N CYS A 288 0.91 16.30 -8.95
CA CYS A 288 2.30 15.84 -8.99
C CYS A 288 2.65 15.00 -7.73
N LEU A 289 2.25 15.47 -6.53
CA LEU A 289 2.51 14.75 -5.27
C LEU A 289 1.80 13.39 -5.19
N ASP A 290 0.63 13.26 -5.78
CA ASP A 290 -0.06 11.97 -5.87
C ASP A 290 0.75 10.95 -6.68
N VAL A 291 1.36 11.38 -7.80
CA VAL A 291 2.28 10.52 -8.56
C VAL A 291 3.53 10.20 -7.76
N PHE A 292 4.09 11.19 -7.06
CA PHE A 292 5.28 11.00 -6.23
C PHE A 292 5.06 10.05 -5.05
N THR A 293 3.83 9.84 -4.62
CA THR A 293 3.52 8.93 -3.50
C THR A 293 3.04 7.55 -3.95
N HIS A 294 2.35 7.45 -5.09
CA HIS A 294 1.69 6.22 -5.52
C HIS A 294 2.22 5.64 -6.83
N GLY A 295 2.89 6.44 -7.66
CA GLY A 295 3.41 6.07 -8.97
C GLY A 295 4.93 5.86 -9.00
N LEU A 296 5.58 5.54 -7.88
CA LEU A 296 7.03 5.33 -7.83
C LEU A 296 7.44 4.11 -8.66
N THR A 297 8.48 4.30 -9.46
CA THR A 297 9.17 3.24 -10.22
C THR A 297 10.67 3.29 -9.92
N PRO A 298 11.46 2.26 -10.27
CA PRO A 298 12.91 2.31 -10.07
C PRO A 298 13.58 3.50 -10.78
N GLU A 299 13.04 3.93 -11.92
CA GLU A 299 13.55 5.05 -12.72
C GLU A 299 13.22 6.42 -12.11
N THR A 300 12.09 6.53 -11.40
CA THR A 300 11.60 7.83 -10.88
C THR A 300 11.88 8.03 -9.38
N GLY A 301 12.09 6.94 -8.63
CA GLY A 301 12.19 6.97 -7.17
C GLY A 301 13.33 7.86 -6.64
N LEU A 302 14.49 7.89 -7.30
CA LEU A 302 15.62 8.73 -6.89
C LEU A 302 15.35 10.21 -7.17
N ASP A 303 14.73 10.55 -8.30
CA ASP A 303 14.38 11.92 -8.64
C ASP A 303 13.36 12.48 -7.64
N VAL A 304 12.35 11.68 -7.30
CA VAL A 304 11.35 12.06 -6.27
C VAL A 304 12.01 12.24 -4.91
N LEU A 305 12.92 11.35 -4.51
CA LEU A 305 13.65 11.49 -3.26
C LEU A 305 14.47 12.78 -3.23
N ALA A 306 15.24 13.04 -4.29
CA ALA A 306 16.07 14.25 -4.40
C ALA A 306 15.19 15.51 -4.37
N PHE A 307 14.09 15.53 -5.14
CA PHE A 307 13.13 16.62 -5.17
C PHE A 307 12.51 16.86 -3.78
N ALA A 308 11.99 15.81 -3.16
CA ALA A 308 11.32 15.92 -1.87
C ALA A 308 12.26 16.40 -0.74
N VAL A 309 13.54 16.01 -0.78
CA VAL A 309 14.56 16.49 0.16
C VAL A 309 14.89 17.96 -0.12
N ALA A 310 15.07 18.35 -1.38
CA ALA A 310 15.40 19.74 -1.77
C ALA A 310 14.31 20.73 -1.34
N TYR A 311 13.03 20.33 -1.47
CA TYR A 311 11.89 21.19 -1.13
C TYR A 311 11.30 20.94 0.27
N GLY A 312 11.92 20.10 1.09
CA GLY A 312 11.48 19.84 2.48
C GLY A 312 10.15 19.11 2.62
N LEU A 313 9.75 18.32 1.62
CA LEU A 313 8.49 17.56 1.59
C LEU A 313 8.62 16.26 2.40
N ALA A 314 8.52 16.37 3.73
CA ALA A 314 8.89 15.28 4.65
C ALA A 314 8.13 13.96 4.42
N GLN A 315 6.84 13.99 4.10
CA GLN A 315 6.04 12.79 3.86
C GLN A 315 6.44 12.11 2.54
N VAL A 316 6.56 12.88 1.47
CA VAL A 316 6.99 12.37 0.15
C VAL A 316 8.41 11.82 0.22
N SER A 317 9.31 12.53 0.93
CA SER A 317 10.69 12.10 1.14
C SER A 317 10.76 10.73 1.85
N ARG A 318 9.94 10.51 2.90
CA ARG A 318 9.87 9.21 3.58
C ARG A 318 9.37 8.12 2.64
N THR A 319 8.25 8.35 1.94
CA THR A 319 7.68 7.36 1.01
C THR A 319 8.66 7.00 -0.10
N ALA A 320 9.32 7.99 -0.70
CA ALA A 320 10.34 7.77 -1.74
C ALA A 320 11.57 7.05 -1.19
N GLU A 321 12.05 7.42 0.02
CA GLU A 321 13.17 6.75 0.67
C GLU A 321 12.85 5.28 0.98
N ASP A 322 11.70 4.99 1.57
CA ASP A 322 11.25 3.63 1.86
C ASP A 322 11.16 2.79 0.58
N TYR A 323 10.65 3.37 -0.50
CA TYR A 323 10.60 2.72 -1.81
C TYR A 323 12.00 2.42 -2.35
N VAL A 324 12.90 3.41 -2.37
CA VAL A 324 14.28 3.27 -2.85
C VAL A 324 15.05 2.25 -2.02
N LEU A 325 14.91 2.28 -0.70
CA LEU A 325 15.53 1.30 0.20
C LEU A 325 15.03 -0.12 -0.07
N ALA A 326 13.73 -0.31 -0.28
CA ALA A 326 13.12 -1.61 -0.55
C ALA A 326 13.51 -2.18 -1.93
N THR A 327 13.69 -1.31 -2.94
CA THR A 327 13.99 -1.69 -4.33
C THR A 327 15.43 -1.38 -4.74
N PHE A 328 16.33 -1.20 -3.79
CA PHE A 328 17.71 -0.75 -4.00
C PHE A 328 18.47 -1.48 -5.12
N PRO A 329 18.44 -2.82 -5.24
CA PRO A 329 19.16 -3.52 -6.31
C PRO A 329 18.71 -3.12 -7.73
N THR A 330 17.41 -2.84 -7.91
CA THR A 330 16.86 -2.39 -9.19
C THR A 330 17.17 -0.91 -9.46
N VAL A 331 17.09 -0.09 -8.42
CA VAL A 331 17.39 1.34 -8.49
C VAL A 331 18.87 1.59 -8.81
N VAL A 332 19.79 0.83 -8.22
CA VAL A 332 21.23 0.90 -8.54
C VAL A 332 21.51 0.67 -10.03
N ALA A 333 20.69 -0.15 -10.71
CA ALA A 333 20.87 -0.41 -12.14
C ALA A 333 20.52 0.77 -13.05
N THR A 334 19.74 1.76 -12.54
CA THR A 334 19.30 2.94 -13.32
C THR A 334 20.43 3.94 -13.55
N PRO A 335 20.36 4.77 -14.63
CA PRO A 335 21.29 5.86 -14.83
C PRO A 335 21.22 6.93 -13.75
N ALA A 336 20.03 7.26 -13.25
CA ALA A 336 19.81 8.27 -12.21
C ALA A 336 20.61 7.99 -10.92
N PHE A 337 20.92 6.73 -10.64
CA PHE A 337 21.76 6.36 -9.50
C PHE A 337 23.16 6.97 -9.58
N LEU A 338 23.74 7.12 -10.77
CA LEU A 338 25.09 7.65 -10.95
C LEU A 338 25.16 9.15 -10.69
N ASP A 339 24.05 9.86 -10.86
CA ASP A 339 23.92 11.30 -10.64
C ASP A 339 23.42 11.65 -9.21
N LEU A 340 23.17 10.64 -8.38
CA LEU A 340 22.68 10.84 -7.03
C LEU A 340 23.64 11.71 -6.19
N PRO A 341 23.18 12.75 -5.46
CA PRO A 341 24.00 13.52 -4.54
C PRO A 341 24.64 12.67 -3.46
N ALA A 342 25.92 12.94 -3.15
CA ALA A 342 26.70 12.16 -2.17
C ALA A 342 26.01 11.98 -0.82
N HIS A 343 25.42 13.06 -0.28
CA HIS A 343 24.74 13.02 1.02
C HIS A 343 23.53 12.08 1.03
N LEU A 344 22.81 11.96 -0.10
CA LEU A 344 21.69 11.01 -0.23
C LEU A 344 22.19 9.58 -0.35
N LEU A 345 23.25 9.33 -1.14
CA LEU A 345 23.86 7.99 -1.19
C LEU A 345 24.34 7.53 0.18
N ILE A 346 25.07 8.39 0.91
CA ILE A 346 25.56 8.10 2.27
C ILE A 346 24.40 7.80 3.21
N ARG A 347 23.32 8.59 3.14
CA ARG A 347 22.09 8.37 3.92
C ARG A 347 21.46 7.00 3.63
N LEU A 348 21.31 6.63 2.35
CA LEU A 348 20.81 5.32 1.96
C LEU A 348 21.72 4.19 2.44
N LEU A 349 23.04 4.31 2.21
CA LEU A 349 24.02 3.31 2.65
C LEU A 349 24.11 3.15 4.17
N ARG A 350 23.81 4.16 4.96
CA ARG A 350 23.75 4.09 6.43
C ARG A 350 22.45 3.52 6.97
N SER A 351 21.40 3.49 6.16
CA SER A 351 20.06 3.03 6.58
C SER A 351 20.04 1.55 6.95
N ASP A 352 19.37 1.21 8.05
CA ASP A 352 19.08 -0.18 8.42
C ASP A 352 18.06 -0.83 7.49
N GLY A 353 17.21 -0.02 6.81
CA GLY A 353 16.19 -0.46 5.87
C GLY A 353 16.72 -0.83 4.48
N LEU A 354 18.02 -0.60 4.18
CA LEU A 354 18.58 -0.87 2.86
C LEU A 354 18.45 -2.36 2.49
N ASN A 355 17.73 -2.65 1.41
CA ASN A 355 17.50 -4.01 0.95
C ASN A 355 18.64 -4.49 0.04
N VAL A 356 19.64 -5.10 0.64
CA VAL A 356 20.71 -5.82 -0.03
C VAL A 356 20.82 -7.22 0.57
N LEU A 357 21.13 -8.22 -0.24
CA LEU A 357 21.29 -9.60 0.23
C LEU A 357 22.56 -9.74 1.05
N HIS A 358 23.62 -9.08 0.60
CA HIS A 358 24.96 -9.09 1.20
C HIS A 358 25.55 -7.68 1.20
N GLU A 359 26.40 -7.37 2.17
CA GLU A 359 27.10 -6.09 2.23
C GLU A 359 28.04 -5.85 1.02
N LEU A 360 28.42 -6.91 0.31
CA LEU A 360 29.18 -6.80 -0.92
C LEU A 360 28.41 -6.04 -2.00
N GLU A 361 27.08 -6.21 -2.10
CA GLU A 361 26.22 -5.46 -3.05
C GLU A 361 26.21 -3.96 -2.71
N ALA A 362 26.18 -3.61 -1.43
CA ALA A 362 26.30 -2.22 -0.99
C ALA A 362 27.66 -1.61 -1.38
N LEU A 363 28.75 -2.40 -1.24
CA LEU A 363 30.07 -2.01 -1.67
C LEU A 363 30.18 -1.85 -3.20
N GLU A 364 29.57 -2.76 -3.96
CA GLU A 364 29.51 -2.70 -5.43
C GLU A 364 28.76 -1.45 -5.88
N ALA A 365 27.62 -1.12 -5.28
CA ALA A 365 26.87 0.11 -5.56
C ALA A 365 27.70 1.37 -5.26
N ALA A 366 28.34 1.43 -4.08
CA ALA A 366 29.21 2.53 -3.69
C ALA A 366 30.38 2.70 -4.67
N SER A 367 31.03 1.59 -5.05
CA SER A 367 32.16 1.59 -6.01
C SER A 367 31.73 2.00 -7.40
N ARG A 368 30.56 1.57 -7.88
CA ARG A 368 29.97 1.99 -9.15
C ARG A 368 29.73 3.50 -9.18
N TRP A 369 29.15 4.05 -8.12
CA TRP A 369 28.88 5.48 -8.00
C TRP A 369 30.17 6.30 -7.98
N LEU A 370 31.18 5.86 -7.24
CA LEU A 370 32.49 6.52 -7.15
C LEU A 370 33.22 6.54 -8.51
N LYS A 371 33.09 5.46 -9.31
CA LYS A 371 33.71 5.35 -10.64
C LYS A 371 33.06 6.26 -11.70
N ALA A 372 31.79 6.61 -11.55
CA ALA A 372 31.02 7.24 -12.63
C ALA A 372 31.48 8.69 -12.96
N ASN A 373 32.05 9.44 -12.01
CA ASN A 373 32.42 10.85 -12.17
C ASN A 373 33.89 11.14 -11.77
N GLY A 374 34.84 10.26 -12.12
CA GLY A 374 36.29 10.46 -12.07
C GLY A 374 36.81 11.35 -10.92
N ASP A 375 37.59 12.35 -11.27
CA ASP A 375 38.36 13.20 -10.35
C ASP A 375 37.54 14.05 -9.34
N GLY A 376 36.20 14.14 -9.51
CA GLY A 376 35.34 14.97 -8.65
C GLY A 376 34.85 14.33 -7.37
N ARG A 377 35.08 13.01 -7.17
CA ARG A 377 34.53 12.24 -6.01
C ARG A 377 35.61 11.61 -5.13
N GLU A 378 36.88 11.85 -5.40
CA GLU A 378 38.01 11.29 -4.67
C GLU A 378 37.96 11.65 -3.17
N ASP A 379 37.66 12.89 -2.84
CA ASP A 379 37.55 13.37 -1.47
C ASP A 379 36.42 12.68 -0.66
N LEU A 380 35.40 12.18 -1.38
CA LEU A 380 34.23 11.52 -0.76
C LEU A 380 34.42 10.01 -0.58
N THR A 381 35.49 9.43 -1.14
CA THR A 381 35.72 7.98 -1.16
C THR A 381 35.72 7.39 0.26
N ARG A 382 36.43 8.01 1.19
CA ARG A 382 36.48 7.53 2.57
C ARG A 382 35.10 7.56 3.24
N GLU A 383 34.36 8.64 3.07
CA GLU A 383 33.05 8.81 3.72
C GLU A 383 32.01 7.84 3.15
N VAL A 384 31.95 7.67 1.83
CA VAL A 384 31.05 6.74 1.16
C VAL A 384 31.36 5.30 1.57
N LEU A 385 32.62 4.88 1.48
CA LEU A 385 33.04 3.53 1.82
C LEU A 385 32.88 3.21 3.33
N SER A 386 33.05 4.19 4.21
CA SER A 386 32.80 4.01 5.66
C SER A 386 31.35 3.73 6.00
N SER A 387 30.42 3.99 5.05
CA SER A 387 28.98 3.71 5.21
C SER A 387 28.61 2.24 4.91
N VAL A 388 29.57 1.45 4.39
CA VAL A 388 29.44 0.01 4.18
C VAL A 388 29.79 -0.74 5.45
N ARG A 389 29.04 -1.78 5.80
CA ARG A 389 29.16 -2.52 7.06
C ARG A 389 30.10 -3.72 6.91
N PHE A 390 31.39 -3.48 6.74
CA PHE A 390 32.41 -4.53 6.55
C PHE A 390 32.40 -5.60 7.64
N ALA A 391 32.00 -5.28 8.86
CA ALA A 391 31.88 -6.25 9.97
C ALA A 391 30.84 -7.35 9.73
N LEU A 392 29.90 -7.14 8.84
CA LEU A 392 28.87 -8.11 8.46
C LEU A 392 29.27 -8.99 7.25
N MET A 393 30.41 -8.72 6.62
CA MET A 393 30.89 -9.48 5.48
C MET A 393 31.50 -10.81 5.90
N SER A 394 31.15 -11.86 5.17
CA SER A 394 31.81 -13.18 5.32
C SER A 394 33.28 -13.15 4.87
N GLY A 395 34.08 -14.12 5.32
CA GLY A 395 35.46 -14.22 4.89
C GLY A 395 35.66 -14.42 3.39
N GLN A 396 34.65 -14.92 2.67
CA GLN A 396 34.68 -15.03 1.20
C GLN A 396 34.40 -13.69 0.54
N GLU A 397 33.52 -12.87 1.09
CA GLU A 397 33.20 -11.52 0.59
C GLU A 397 34.36 -10.56 0.83
N LEU A 398 35.01 -10.64 2.00
CA LEU A 398 36.21 -9.85 2.30
C LEU A 398 37.34 -10.08 1.27
N LYS A 399 37.49 -11.31 0.75
CA LYS A 399 38.46 -11.62 -0.31
C LYS A 399 38.14 -10.96 -1.65
N LYS A 400 36.88 -10.59 -1.91
CA LYS A 400 36.42 -9.95 -3.16
C LYS A 400 36.58 -8.42 -3.13
N ILE A 401 36.76 -7.82 -1.97
CA ILE A 401 36.86 -6.35 -1.81
C ILE A 401 37.86 -5.74 -2.80
N PRO A 402 39.13 -6.23 -2.94
CA PRO A 402 40.08 -5.61 -3.86
C PRO A 402 39.65 -5.59 -5.32
N SER A 403 38.91 -6.62 -5.75
CA SER A 403 38.42 -6.67 -7.14
C SER A 403 37.25 -5.71 -7.39
N VAL A 404 36.37 -5.52 -6.41
CA VAL A 404 35.20 -4.63 -6.50
C VAL A 404 35.64 -3.16 -6.46
N THR A 405 36.60 -2.83 -5.62
CA THR A 405 37.07 -1.47 -5.40
C THR A 405 38.28 -1.09 -6.25
N ALA A 406 38.68 -1.94 -7.19
CA ALA A 406 39.78 -1.64 -8.11
C ALA A 406 39.55 -0.31 -8.87
N GLY A 407 40.54 0.59 -8.80
CA GLY A 407 40.46 1.94 -9.40
C GLY A 407 39.60 2.95 -8.64
N VAL A 408 39.15 2.64 -7.43
CA VAL A 408 38.31 3.54 -6.58
C VAL A 408 39.03 3.92 -5.31
N ALA A 409 39.67 2.99 -4.64
CA ALA A 409 40.29 3.21 -3.35
C ALA A 409 41.67 2.56 -3.25
N ASP A 410 42.58 3.21 -2.53
CA ASP A 410 43.87 2.66 -2.19
C ASP A 410 43.70 1.42 -1.28
N PRO A 411 44.47 0.34 -1.51
CA PRO A 411 44.46 -0.85 -0.64
C PRO A 411 44.76 -0.57 0.85
N GLY A 412 45.50 0.49 1.14
CA GLY A 412 45.77 0.96 2.51
C GLY A 412 44.54 1.49 3.21
N LEU A 413 43.76 2.35 2.51
CA LEU A 413 42.49 2.89 3.00
C LEU A 413 41.47 1.76 3.27
N LEU A 414 41.37 0.80 2.36
CA LEU A 414 40.44 -0.33 2.50
C LEU A 414 40.79 -1.21 3.74
N ARG A 415 42.06 -1.51 3.91
CA ARG A 415 42.50 -2.26 5.11
C ARG A 415 42.17 -1.49 6.38
N GLN A 416 42.38 -0.19 6.40
CA GLN A 416 42.07 0.65 7.54
C GLN A 416 40.56 0.62 7.85
N LEU A 417 39.67 0.80 6.85
CA LEU A 417 38.23 0.76 7.03
C LEU A 417 37.74 -0.59 7.54
N VAL A 418 38.28 -1.71 7.01
CA VAL A 418 37.95 -3.04 7.49
C VAL A 418 38.38 -3.23 8.93
N VAL A 419 39.62 -2.83 9.30
CA VAL A 419 40.11 -2.93 10.68
C VAL A 419 39.30 -2.04 11.62
N GLU A 420 38.99 -0.82 11.25
CA GLU A 420 38.13 0.11 12.01
C GLU A 420 36.75 -0.51 12.27
N SER A 421 36.14 -1.16 11.27
CA SER A 421 34.82 -1.79 11.40
C SER A 421 34.79 -3.03 12.29
N LEU A 422 35.93 -3.73 12.40
CA LEU A 422 36.10 -4.94 13.22
C LEU A 422 36.60 -4.63 14.64
N ALA A 423 36.94 -3.38 14.94
CA ALA A 423 37.49 -3.00 16.24
C ALA A 423 36.43 -3.13 17.36
N PRO A 424 36.78 -3.73 18.53
CA PRO A 424 35.82 -3.97 19.63
C PRO A 424 35.30 -2.70 20.31
N MET A 425 35.81 -1.53 19.95
CA MET A 425 35.38 -0.20 20.45
C MET A 425 34.25 0.45 19.67
N ALA A 426 33.73 -0.18 18.62
CA ALA A 426 32.49 0.28 17.98
C ALA A 426 31.31 0.06 18.94
N GLN A 427 30.97 1.09 19.70
CA GLN A 427 30.00 1.07 20.82
C GLN A 427 28.56 0.72 20.47
N LEU A 428 28.28 0.39 19.23
CA LEU A 428 26.97 -0.08 18.79
C LEU A 428 27.14 -1.37 17.98
N PRO A 429 26.41 -2.44 18.32
CA PRO A 429 26.44 -3.66 17.50
C PRO A 429 25.99 -3.28 16.07
N CYS A 430 26.83 -3.63 15.09
CA CYS A 430 26.50 -3.43 13.70
C CYS A 430 25.23 -4.22 13.36
N ARG A 431 24.14 -3.53 13.07
CA ARG A 431 22.83 -4.17 12.82
C ARG A 431 22.77 -4.72 11.40
N VAL A 432 22.18 -5.90 11.26
CA VAL A 432 21.86 -6.48 9.95
C VAL A 432 20.80 -5.60 9.26
N ARG A 433 20.99 -5.32 7.97
CA ARG A 433 20.08 -4.46 7.19
C ARG A 433 18.79 -5.17 6.85
N SER A 434 17.75 -4.36 6.58
CA SER A 434 16.48 -4.79 5.99
C SER A 434 15.88 -6.03 6.66
N LEU A 435 15.87 -6.05 7.99
CA LEU A 435 15.16 -7.08 8.75
C LEU A 435 13.66 -6.95 8.48
N GLN A 436 12.99 -8.06 8.21
CA GLN A 436 11.55 -8.10 7.94
C GLN A 436 10.87 -9.12 8.83
N GLU A 437 9.78 -8.71 9.46
CA GLU A 437 8.85 -9.64 10.11
C GLU A 437 8.11 -10.45 9.05
N VAL A 438 8.15 -11.76 9.18
CA VAL A 438 7.49 -12.70 8.29
C VAL A 438 6.66 -13.70 9.07
N LEU A 439 5.54 -14.10 8.48
CA LEU A 439 4.73 -15.19 8.98
C LEU A 439 5.43 -16.52 8.67
N VAL A 440 5.68 -17.35 9.68
CA VAL A 440 6.33 -18.65 9.55
C VAL A 440 5.36 -19.76 9.91
N VAL A 441 5.24 -20.75 9.02
CA VAL A 441 4.44 -21.96 9.20
C VAL A 441 5.36 -23.13 9.47
N CYS A 442 5.11 -23.84 10.55
CA CYS A 442 5.96 -24.90 11.07
C CYS A 442 5.23 -26.26 11.06
N GLY A 443 5.79 -27.24 10.36
CA GLY A 443 5.35 -28.63 10.40
C GLY A 443 3.90 -28.87 10.01
N GLY A 444 3.20 -29.68 10.80
CA GLY A 444 1.83 -30.13 10.54
C GLY A 444 1.77 -31.40 9.70
N ASP A 445 0.59 -31.75 9.23
CA ASP A 445 0.38 -32.89 8.34
C ASP A 445 -0.55 -32.52 7.17
N LYS A 446 -0.53 -33.29 6.12
CA LYS A 446 -1.38 -33.10 4.94
C LYS A 446 -1.89 -34.42 4.41
N LEU A 447 -3.07 -34.40 3.78
CA LEU A 447 -3.60 -35.55 3.07
C LEU A 447 -2.72 -35.88 1.86
N THR A 448 -2.49 -37.16 1.62
CA THR A 448 -1.86 -37.62 0.38
C THR A 448 -2.77 -37.36 -0.83
N PRO A 449 -2.22 -37.21 -2.06
CA PRO A 449 -3.03 -36.92 -3.25
C PRO A 449 -4.18 -37.90 -3.52
N ASN A 450 -4.02 -39.15 -3.10
CA ASN A 450 -5.05 -40.19 -3.20
C ASN A 450 -6.02 -40.19 -2.01
N MET A 451 -5.91 -39.23 -1.09
CA MET A 451 -6.71 -39.10 0.15
C MET A 451 -6.73 -40.33 1.06
N ALA A 452 -5.78 -41.26 0.88
CA ALA A 452 -5.76 -42.56 1.60
C ALA A 452 -5.04 -42.46 2.96
N ALA A 453 -4.15 -41.50 3.14
CA ALA A 453 -3.38 -41.35 4.38
C ALA A 453 -2.99 -39.89 4.64
N ARG A 454 -2.67 -39.57 5.88
CA ARG A 454 -2.07 -38.29 6.26
C ARG A 454 -0.54 -38.45 6.35
N LYS A 455 0.19 -37.49 5.82
CA LYS A 455 1.65 -37.47 5.85
C LYS A 455 2.15 -36.27 6.67
N PRO A 456 2.82 -36.51 7.77
CA PRO A 456 3.47 -35.44 8.54
C PRO A 456 4.53 -34.71 7.73
N SER A 457 4.68 -33.40 7.98
CA SER A 457 5.63 -32.50 7.33
C SER A 457 6.73 -32.05 8.30
N GLY A 458 7.95 -31.98 7.82
CA GLY A 458 9.09 -31.39 8.53
C GLY A 458 9.43 -29.99 8.03
N ASN A 459 8.70 -29.44 7.09
CA ASN A 459 9.05 -28.19 6.44
C ASN A 459 8.65 -26.97 7.29
N LEU A 460 9.52 -25.95 7.21
CA LEU A 460 9.21 -24.60 7.63
C LEU A 460 9.06 -23.74 6.38
N TRP A 461 7.97 -22.98 6.32
CA TRP A 461 7.68 -22.05 5.24
C TRP A 461 7.53 -20.64 5.80
N PHE A 462 7.97 -19.63 5.06
CA PHE A 462 7.64 -18.25 5.40
C PHE A 462 6.96 -17.53 4.25
N ALA A 463 6.03 -16.64 4.58
CA ALA A 463 5.36 -15.76 3.63
C ALA A 463 6.34 -14.65 3.22
N HIS A 464 6.87 -14.73 1.98
CA HIS A 464 7.83 -13.76 1.47
C HIS A 464 7.15 -12.49 0.98
N ARG A 465 6.08 -12.62 0.21
CA ARG A 465 5.29 -11.50 -0.34
C ARG A 465 3.83 -11.83 -0.40
N TYR A 466 2.99 -10.84 -0.09
CA TYR A 466 1.56 -10.88 -0.34
C TYR A 466 1.29 -10.18 -1.66
N LEU A 467 1.09 -10.94 -2.73
CA LEU A 467 0.85 -10.41 -4.06
C LEU A 467 -0.61 -9.97 -4.21
N ASN A 468 -0.83 -8.76 -4.71
CA ASN A 468 -2.16 -8.32 -5.10
C ASN A 468 -2.51 -8.98 -6.44
N ALA A 469 -3.18 -10.12 -6.41
CA ALA A 469 -3.67 -10.75 -7.62
C ALA A 469 -4.89 -9.99 -8.16
N VAL A 470 -4.96 -9.86 -9.47
CA VAL A 470 -6.15 -9.38 -10.18
C VAL A 470 -7.22 -10.47 -10.03
N GLY A 471 -8.27 -10.20 -9.22
CA GLY A 471 -9.37 -11.14 -8.99
C GLY A 471 -9.63 -11.42 -7.49
N LEU A 472 -10.52 -12.40 -7.23
CA LEU A 472 -11.00 -12.75 -5.88
C LEU A 472 -9.97 -13.49 -5.00
N VAL A 473 -8.88 -14.05 -5.58
CA VAL A 473 -7.87 -14.85 -4.86
C VAL A 473 -6.57 -14.07 -4.81
N LYS A 474 -6.15 -13.68 -3.61
CA LYS A 474 -4.82 -13.13 -3.35
C LYS A 474 -3.81 -14.27 -3.29
N HIS A 475 -2.66 -14.10 -3.90
CA HIS A 475 -1.58 -15.09 -3.91
C HIS A 475 -0.52 -14.69 -2.88
N VAL A 476 -0.01 -15.68 -2.13
CA VAL A 476 1.14 -15.49 -1.22
C VAL A 476 2.32 -16.22 -1.82
N GLU A 477 3.43 -15.52 -1.99
CA GLU A 477 4.70 -16.15 -2.37
C GLU A 477 5.31 -16.78 -1.11
N TRP A 478 5.32 -18.11 -1.07
CA TRP A 478 5.92 -18.88 0.02
C TRP A 478 7.32 -19.33 -0.35
N ARG A 479 8.23 -19.26 0.63
CA ARG A 479 9.58 -19.79 0.52
C ARG A 479 9.88 -20.76 1.64
N ALA A 480 10.66 -21.79 1.33
CA ALA A 480 11.13 -22.73 2.34
C ALA A 480 12.18 -22.06 3.23
N LEU A 481 11.98 -22.10 4.56
CA LEU A 481 12.95 -21.66 5.55
C LEU A 481 13.89 -22.80 5.96
N GLY A 482 13.48 -24.04 5.72
CA GLY A 482 14.24 -25.24 6.06
C GLY A 482 13.34 -26.38 6.52
N GLN A 483 13.95 -27.34 7.24
CA GLN A 483 13.26 -28.51 7.81
C GLN A 483 13.69 -28.72 9.26
N PHE A 484 12.82 -29.40 10.04
CA PHE A 484 13.19 -29.82 11.40
C PHE A 484 14.37 -30.80 11.37
N PRO A 485 15.33 -30.67 12.28
CA PRO A 485 16.55 -31.49 12.29
C PRO A 485 16.32 -32.98 12.48
N ASP A 486 15.26 -33.36 13.20
CA ASP A 486 14.95 -34.74 13.58
C ASP A 486 13.75 -35.35 12.87
N GLY A 487 13.33 -34.74 11.73
CA GLY A 487 12.26 -35.22 10.88
C GLY A 487 10.91 -34.51 11.10
N PRO A 488 9.83 -35.01 10.49
CA PRO A 488 8.53 -34.35 10.49
C PRO A 488 7.93 -34.21 11.89
N ARG A 489 7.13 -33.17 12.11
CA ARG A 489 6.40 -32.92 13.37
C ARG A 489 5.00 -32.38 13.11
N PHE A 490 4.05 -32.89 13.88
CA PHE A 490 2.68 -32.39 13.98
C PHE A 490 2.20 -32.45 15.43
N ARG A 491 1.14 -31.74 15.80
CA ARG A 491 0.65 -31.62 17.19
C ARG A 491 1.72 -31.13 18.18
N HIS A 492 2.78 -30.50 17.65
CA HIS A 492 3.84 -29.87 18.43
C HIS A 492 3.42 -28.48 18.88
N ALA A 493 4.18 -27.85 19.73
CA ALA A 493 4.02 -26.44 20.08
C ALA A 493 5.24 -25.63 19.66
N VAL A 494 5.04 -24.34 19.46
CA VAL A 494 6.11 -23.38 19.17
C VAL A 494 6.00 -22.19 20.13
N ALA A 495 7.17 -21.60 20.44
CA ALA A 495 7.26 -20.34 21.17
C ALA A 495 8.39 -19.50 20.57
N VAL A 496 8.28 -18.18 20.65
CA VAL A 496 9.32 -17.25 20.18
C VAL A 496 9.81 -16.42 21.35
N VAL A 497 11.12 -16.43 21.59
CA VAL A 497 11.78 -15.60 22.61
C VAL A 497 12.92 -14.83 21.95
N GLY A 498 12.88 -13.51 21.96
CA GLY A 498 13.95 -12.69 21.41
C GLY A 498 14.30 -13.02 19.96
N ASN A 499 13.27 -13.20 19.11
CA ASN A 499 13.38 -13.60 17.70
C ASN A 499 13.97 -15.01 17.46
N THR A 500 14.05 -15.86 18.47
CA THR A 500 14.48 -17.26 18.35
C THR A 500 13.24 -18.15 18.43
N LEU A 501 13.07 -19.03 17.46
CA LEU A 501 11.96 -20.00 17.43
C LEU A 501 12.34 -21.24 18.24
N TYR A 502 11.48 -21.63 19.15
CA TYR A 502 11.56 -22.88 19.91
C TYR A 502 10.48 -23.82 19.43
N VAL A 503 10.84 -25.07 19.12
CA VAL A 503 9.94 -26.13 18.69
C VAL A 503 9.98 -27.25 19.72
N LEU A 504 8.81 -27.57 20.29
CA LEU A 504 8.69 -28.43 21.44
C LEU A 504 7.75 -29.62 21.15
N GLY A 505 8.15 -30.81 21.52
CA GLY A 505 7.29 -32.00 21.55
C GLY A 505 6.64 -32.38 20.22
N GLY A 506 5.39 -32.84 20.28
CA GLY A 506 4.61 -33.31 19.14
C GLY A 506 4.81 -34.78 18.82
N LYS A 507 4.49 -35.16 17.58
CA LYS A 507 4.61 -36.53 17.04
C LYS A 507 5.29 -36.51 15.68
N ARG A 508 5.97 -37.61 15.31
CA ARG A 508 6.56 -37.80 13.97
C ARG A 508 5.70 -38.64 13.05
N TYR A 509 4.98 -39.58 13.62
CA TYR A 509 4.06 -40.47 12.90
C TYR A 509 2.82 -40.76 13.73
N TYR A 510 1.81 -41.38 13.13
CA TYR A 510 0.61 -41.76 13.83
C TYR A 510 0.81 -43.10 14.59
N GLY A 511 1.37 -43.01 15.80
CA GLY A 511 1.66 -44.16 16.68
C GLY A 511 1.38 -43.84 18.14
N VAL A 512 1.03 -44.84 18.92
CA VAL A 512 0.63 -44.69 20.34
C VAL A 512 1.81 -44.19 21.21
N HIS A 513 3.04 -44.57 20.89
CA HIS A 513 4.22 -44.24 21.69
C HIS A 513 5.13 -43.17 21.05
N ASP A 514 4.65 -42.40 20.06
CA ASP A 514 5.43 -41.45 19.30
C ASP A 514 5.35 -40.02 19.89
N THR A 515 5.07 -39.87 21.17
CA THR A 515 5.03 -38.52 21.78
C THR A 515 6.42 -38.05 22.18
N LEU A 516 6.87 -36.95 21.61
CA LEU A 516 8.21 -36.41 21.76
C LEU A 516 8.36 -35.50 22.98
N ALA A 517 9.53 -35.59 23.63
CA ALA A 517 9.97 -34.63 24.65
C ALA A 517 11.06 -33.68 24.12
N SER A 518 11.56 -33.91 22.91
CA SER A 518 12.70 -33.16 22.35
C SER A 518 12.32 -31.72 22.04
N VAL A 519 13.30 -30.84 22.27
CA VAL A 519 13.19 -29.39 22.06
C VAL A 519 14.34 -28.93 21.17
N TYR A 520 14.02 -28.07 20.24
CA TYR A 520 14.99 -27.45 19.34
C TYR A 520 14.77 -25.94 19.32
N ARG A 521 15.87 -25.18 19.17
CA ARG A 521 15.80 -23.76 18.82
C ARG A 521 16.31 -23.53 17.41
N TYR A 522 15.68 -22.59 16.71
CA TYR A 522 16.11 -22.10 15.42
C TYR A 522 16.42 -20.62 15.50
N GLN A 523 17.62 -20.24 15.05
CA GLN A 523 18.10 -18.88 15.02
C GLN A 523 18.02 -18.33 13.60
N PRO A 524 17.09 -17.41 13.29
CA PRO A 524 16.91 -16.89 11.92
C PRO A 524 18.13 -16.14 11.40
N MET A 525 18.89 -15.45 12.26
CA MET A 525 20.05 -14.65 11.87
C MET A 525 21.17 -15.50 11.30
N ASP A 526 21.39 -16.68 11.88
CA ASP A 526 22.46 -17.61 11.52
C ASP A 526 21.98 -18.79 10.69
N ASN A 527 20.65 -18.86 10.44
CA ASN A 527 19.98 -20.01 9.80
C ASN A 527 20.43 -21.35 10.41
N SER A 528 20.47 -21.42 11.73
CA SER A 528 21.03 -22.56 12.45
C SER A 528 20.02 -23.18 13.41
N TRP A 529 20.13 -24.51 13.59
CA TRP A 529 19.36 -25.29 14.54
C TRP A 529 20.26 -25.80 15.66
N GLU A 530 19.72 -25.82 16.87
CA GLU A 530 20.36 -26.40 18.03
C GLU A 530 19.37 -27.26 18.83
N ARG A 531 19.85 -28.42 19.30
CA ARG A 531 19.08 -29.28 20.19
C ARG A 531 19.30 -28.82 21.63
N LEU A 532 18.22 -28.65 22.37
CA LEU A 532 18.20 -28.21 23.75
C LEU A 532 17.82 -29.34 24.71
N ALA A 533 17.86 -29.05 26.02
CA ALA A 533 17.39 -29.95 27.05
C ALA A 533 15.91 -30.36 26.77
N SER A 534 15.64 -31.65 26.84
CA SER A 534 14.31 -32.20 26.60
C SER A 534 13.38 -31.94 27.78
N MET A 535 12.07 -31.80 27.52
CA MET A 535 11.03 -31.81 28.57
C MET A 535 11.11 -33.07 29.42
N THR A 536 10.59 -33.04 30.65
CA THR A 536 10.59 -34.21 31.53
C THR A 536 9.67 -35.32 31.04
N CYS A 537 8.61 -34.95 30.30
CA CYS A 537 7.71 -35.91 29.62
C CYS A 537 7.39 -35.45 28.20
N GLY A 538 7.13 -36.43 27.31
CA GLY A 538 6.67 -36.13 25.95
C GLY A 538 5.25 -35.55 25.96
N ARG A 539 4.99 -34.56 25.09
CA ARG A 539 3.69 -33.87 25.01
C ARG A 539 3.25 -33.67 23.57
N SER A 540 1.96 -33.88 23.32
CA SER A 540 1.26 -33.53 22.10
C SER A 540 -0.06 -32.81 22.42
N TYR A 541 -0.63 -32.04 21.47
CA TYR A 541 -1.83 -31.24 21.71
C TYR A 541 -1.76 -30.32 22.94
N PHE A 542 -0.59 -29.79 23.23
CA PHE A 542 -0.31 -28.88 24.34
C PHE A 542 -0.05 -27.47 23.83
N ALA A 543 -0.07 -26.50 24.72
CA ALA A 543 0.33 -25.13 24.42
C ALA A 543 1.72 -24.83 24.98
N ALA A 544 2.54 -24.06 24.24
CA ALA A 544 3.79 -23.50 24.71
C ALA A 544 3.75 -21.99 24.59
N VAL A 545 4.06 -21.28 25.67
CA VAL A 545 3.98 -19.82 25.73
C VAL A 545 5.26 -19.25 26.34
N ALA A 546 5.78 -18.21 25.70
CA ALA A 546 6.94 -17.47 26.23
C ALA A 546 6.46 -16.38 27.20
N LEU A 547 7.07 -16.32 28.36
CA LEU A 547 6.83 -15.27 29.37
C LEU A 547 8.14 -14.95 30.07
N GLU A 548 8.54 -13.67 30.09
CA GLU A 548 9.71 -13.16 30.81
C GLU A 548 10.99 -13.97 30.58
N GLY A 549 11.27 -14.31 29.31
CA GLY A 549 12.47 -15.06 28.93
C GLY A 549 12.47 -16.54 29.30
N SER A 550 11.33 -17.09 29.75
CA SER A 550 11.09 -18.51 29.99
C SER A 550 9.98 -19.02 29.06
N ILE A 551 9.96 -20.35 28.81
CA ILE A 551 8.90 -20.99 28.02
C ILE A 551 8.14 -21.96 28.91
N TYR A 552 6.82 -21.84 28.92
CA TYR A 552 5.92 -22.69 29.70
C TYR A 552 5.22 -23.69 28.78
N ALA A 553 5.40 -24.98 29.02
CA ALA A 553 4.66 -26.06 28.39
C ALA A 553 3.48 -26.44 29.28
N LEU A 554 2.27 -26.25 28.81
CA LEU A 554 1.04 -26.35 29.57
C LEU A 554 0.22 -27.55 29.10
N GLY A 555 -0.16 -28.45 29.98
CA GLY A 555 -1.08 -29.57 29.72
C GLY A 555 -0.67 -30.46 28.53
N GLY A 556 -1.65 -30.85 27.71
CA GLY A 556 -1.51 -31.71 26.54
C GLY A 556 -1.77 -33.18 26.82
N SER A 557 -1.39 -34.02 25.86
CA SER A 557 -1.49 -35.49 25.99
C SER A 557 -0.08 -36.10 26.06
N SER A 558 0.11 -36.96 27.06
CA SER A 558 1.32 -37.80 27.22
C SER A 558 0.98 -39.22 26.78
N GLY A 559 1.17 -39.52 25.51
CA GLY A 559 0.62 -40.73 24.87
C GLY A 559 -0.78 -40.45 24.27
N ASP A 560 -1.45 -41.44 23.69
CA ASP A 560 -2.69 -41.19 22.96
C ASP A 560 -3.98 -41.17 23.82
N LEU A 561 -3.87 -41.41 25.13
CA LEU A 561 -5.03 -41.69 25.98
C LEU A 561 -5.21 -40.77 27.19
N TYR A 562 -4.23 -39.97 27.57
CA TYR A 562 -4.28 -39.25 28.84
C TYR A 562 -3.97 -37.76 28.66
N CYS A 563 -4.95 -36.90 28.92
CA CYS A 563 -4.70 -35.49 29.14
C CYS A 563 -3.90 -35.30 30.46
N THR A 564 -3.08 -34.25 30.52
CA THR A 564 -2.32 -33.92 31.74
C THR A 564 -2.58 -32.46 32.16
N ASP A 565 -2.56 -32.23 33.46
CA ASP A 565 -2.64 -30.95 34.12
C ASP A 565 -1.26 -30.30 34.32
N THR A 566 -0.18 -31.05 34.05
CA THR A 566 1.18 -30.66 34.43
C THR A 566 1.69 -29.49 33.64
N VAL A 567 2.42 -28.58 34.30
CA VAL A 567 3.11 -27.44 33.72
C VAL A 567 4.60 -27.56 33.93
N GLU A 568 5.37 -27.41 32.88
CA GLU A 568 6.81 -27.34 32.91
C GLU A 568 7.32 -25.99 32.44
N CYS A 569 8.34 -25.45 33.07
CA CYS A 569 8.96 -24.19 32.69
C CYS A 569 10.40 -24.44 32.24
N TYR A 570 10.72 -23.97 31.07
CA TYR A 570 12.07 -23.96 30.51
C TYR A 570 12.75 -22.63 30.75
N ASN A 571 13.91 -22.64 31.40
CA ASN A 571 14.77 -21.48 31.55
C ASN A 571 15.71 -21.40 30.33
N VAL A 572 15.48 -20.38 29.49
CA VAL A 572 16.24 -20.21 28.23
C VAL A 572 17.75 -19.98 28.49
N ALA A 573 18.10 -19.26 29.55
CA ALA A 573 19.48 -18.93 29.85
C ALA A 573 20.27 -20.12 30.43
N ALA A 574 19.59 -21.00 31.17
CA ALA A 574 20.23 -22.13 31.87
C ALA A 574 20.10 -23.47 31.12
N ASP A 575 19.32 -23.52 30.02
CA ASP A 575 18.96 -24.75 29.27
C ASP A 575 18.45 -25.86 30.20
N THR A 576 17.50 -25.55 31.11
CA THR A 576 16.95 -26.48 32.08
C THR A 576 15.43 -26.39 32.19
N TRP A 577 14.81 -27.55 32.40
CA TRP A 577 13.41 -27.68 32.69
C TRP A 577 13.13 -27.85 34.18
N ARG A 578 12.06 -27.22 34.67
CA ARG A 578 11.54 -27.44 36.03
C ARG A 578 10.04 -27.62 35.99
N ARG A 579 9.51 -28.43 36.90
CA ARG A 579 8.08 -28.56 37.11
C ARG A 579 7.55 -27.33 37.84
N CYS A 580 6.38 -26.88 37.42
CA CYS A 580 5.66 -25.77 38.01
C CYS A 580 4.34 -26.23 38.64
N GLN A 581 3.57 -25.31 39.24
CA GLN A 581 2.24 -25.57 39.74
C GLN A 581 1.36 -26.08 38.57
N SER A 582 0.62 -27.19 38.79
CA SER A 582 -0.28 -27.76 37.80
C SER A 582 -1.48 -26.86 37.51
N LEU A 583 -2.11 -27.06 36.36
CA LEU A 583 -3.43 -26.51 36.06
C LEU A 583 -4.49 -27.15 36.97
N PRO A 584 -5.63 -26.50 37.22
CA PRO A 584 -6.70 -27.05 38.06
C PRO A 584 -7.43 -28.26 37.42
N MET A 585 -7.20 -28.51 36.13
CA MET A 585 -7.76 -29.60 35.37
C MET A 585 -6.80 -30.07 34.27
N ALA A 586 -6.87 -31.34 33.92
CA ALA A 586 -6.15 -31.87 32.76
C ALA A 586 -6.82 -31.41 31.46
N LEU A 587 -6.03 -30.85 30.53
CA LEU A 587 -6.51 -30.27 29.27
C LEU A 587 -5.62 -30.68 28.10
N CYS A 588 -6.26 -31.01 26.96
CA CYS A 588 -5.57 -31.16 25.68
C CYS A 588 -6.32 -30.41 24.57
N GLY A 589 -5.60 -29.95 23.54
CA GLY A 589 -6.18 -29.13 22.46
C GLY A 589 -6.69 -27.76 22.92
N HIS A 590 -6.24 -27.28 24.06
CA HIS A 590 -6.46 -25.91 24.54
C HIS A 590 -5.51 -24.93 23.82
N ALA A 591 -5.86 -23.67 23.88
CA ALA A 591 -4.97 -22.58 23.42
C ALA A 591 -4.46 -21.78 24.62
N ALA A 592 -3.27 -21.18 24.48
CA ALA A 592 -2.71 -20.32 25.52
C ALA A 592 -1.89 -19.18 24.91
N CYS A 593 -1.91 -18.02 25.57
CA CYS A 593 -1.05 -16.89 25.25
C CYS A 593 -0.66 -16.11 26.52
N ALA A 594 0.32 -15.22 26.40
CA ALA A 594 0.78 -14.37 27.49
C ALA A 594 0.19 -12.96 27.37
N LEU A 595 -0.21 -12.38 28.51
CA LEU A 595 -0.65 -10.99 28.58
C LEU A 595 -0.41 -10.45 29.99
N ASP A 596 0.19 -9.27 30.11
CA ASP A 596 0.42 -8.54 31.38
C ASP A 596 1.05 -9.42 32.49
N GLY A 597 2.13 -10.15 32.17
CA GLY A 597 2.88 -10.97 33.13
C GLY A 597 2.15 -12.25 33.57
N ALA A 598 1.06 -12.65 32.92
CA ALA A 598 0.32 -13.86 33.18
C ALA A 598 0.10 -14.70 31.92
N LEU A 599 -0.09 -15.99 32.09
CA LEU A 599 -0.50 -16.91 31.02
C LEU A 599 -2.01 -17.11 31.09
N TYR A 600 -2.66 -17.02 29.96
CA TYR A 600 -4.09 -17.32 29.83
C TYR A 600 -4.26 -18.61 29.04
N VAL A 601 -5.08 -19.53 29.56
CA VAL A 601 -5.36 -20.85 28.97
C VAL A 601 -6.86 -20.95 28.74
N SER A 602 -7.27 -21.21 27.50
CA SER A 602 -8.69 -21.25 27.12
C SER A 602 -9.10 -22.62 26.56
N GLY A 603 -10.28 -23.07 26.91
CA GLY A 603 -10.94 -24.24 26.33
C GLY A 603 -10.13 -25.54 26.40
N GLY A 604 -10.17 -26.32 25.34
CA GLY A 604 -9.59 -27.67 25.25
C GLY A 604 -10.61 -28.75 25.57
N CYS A 605 -10.13 -29.99 25.57
CA CYS A 605 -10.90 -31.15 26.05
C CYS A 605 -10.35 -31.64 27.37
N ASP A 606 -11.22 -32.12 28.27
CA ASP A 606 -10.85 -32.83 29.47
C ASP A 606 -10.56 -34.32 29.22
N GLU A 607 -10.35 -35.09 30.29
CA GLU A 607 -10.11 -36.55 30.23
C GLU A 607 -11.27 -37.33 29.64
N ALA A 608 -12.49 -36.82 29.70
CA ALA A 608 -13.69 -37.42 29.10
C ALA A 608 -13.93 -36.92 27.66
N TYR A 609 -12.96 -36.21 27.06
CA TYR A 609 -13.05 -35.58 25.73
C TYR A 609 -14.21 -34.57 25.59
N GLN A 610 -14.62 -33.95 26.73
CA GLN A 610 -15.61 -32.89 26.72
C GLN A 610 -14.96 -31.56 26.47
N CYS A 611 -15.44 -30.81 25.46
CA CYS A 611 -14.94 -29.46 25.17
C CYS A 611 -15.30 -28.49 26.29
N GLN A 612 -14.35 -27.66 26.69
CA GLN A 612 -14.47 -26.75 27.81
C GLN A 612 -14.72 -25.31 27.35
N THR A 613 -15.39 -24.53 28.21
CA THR A 613 -15.53 -23.05 28.05
C THR A 613 -14.57 -22.29 28.95
N ALA A 614 -13.78 -22.97 29.77
CA ALA A 614 -12.98 -22.36 30.82
C ALA A 614 -11.93 -21.39 30.24
N LEU A 615 -11.73 -20.27 30.94
CA LEU A 615 -10.57 -19.41 30.82
C LEU A 615 -9.84 -19.40 32.15
N LEU A 616 -8.59 -19.79 32.13
CA LEU A 616 -7.71 -19.84 33.30
C LEU A 616 -6.64 -18.77 33.18
N ARG A 617 -6.41 -18.01 34.24
CA ARG A 617 -5.25 -17.13 34.40
C ARG A 617 -4.22 -17.83 35.28
N TYR A 618 -3.06 -18.10 34.73
CA TYR A 618 -1.96 -18.77 35.40
C TYR A 618 -0.80 -17.78 35.61
N ILE A 619 -0.45 -17.54 36.87
CA ILE A 619 0.71 -16.73 37.24
C ILE A 619 1.77 -17.70 37.79
N PRO A 620 3.03 -17.67 37.28
CA PRO A 620 4.07 -18.54 37.78
C PRO A 620 4.26 -18.38 39.29
N GLY A 621 4.24 -19.50 40.03
CA GLY A 621 4.37 -19.51 41.47
C GLY A 621 3.08 -19.30 42.27
N ALA A 622 1.95 -19.14 41.61
CA ALA A 622 0.64 -19.04 42.25
C ALA A 622 -0.35 -20.06 41.66
N PRO A 623 -1.41 -20.46 42.37
CA PRO A 623 -2.51 -21.26 41.82
C PRO A 623 -3.18 -20.54 40.66
N ALA A 624 -3.59 -21.28 39.62
CA ALA A 624 -4.35 -20.73 38.53
C ALA A 624 -5.75 -20.27 39.00
N THR A 625 -6.19 -19.11 38.51
CA THR A 625 -7.52 -18.56 38.78
C THR A 625 -8.46 -18.79 37.60
N VAL A 626 -9.69 -19.18 37.89
CA VAL A 626 -10.75 -19.31 36.87
C VAL A 626 -11.37 -17.93 36.65
N LEU A 627 -11.46 -17.53 35.38
CA LEU A 627 -12.05 -16.26 34.94
C LEU A 627 -13.39 -16.51 34.25
N ALA A 628 -14.04 -15.44 33.76
CA ALA A 628 -15.28 -15.54 33.03
C ALA A 628 -15.14 -16.54 31.85
N PRO A 629 -16.05 -17.53 31.74
CA PRO A 629 -15.98 -18.53 30.70
C PRO A 629 -16.32 -17.94 29.32
N MET A 630 -15.78 -18.53 28.25
CA MET A 630 -16.16 -18.22 26.86
C MET A 630 -17.65 -18.49 26.63
N ASN A 631 -18.25 -17.77 25.65
CA ASN A 631 -19.65 -17.96 25.29
C ASN A 631 -19.93 -19.36 24.67
N GLY A 632 -18.94 -20.05 24.15
CA GLY A 632 -19.05 -21.37 23.56
C GLY A 632 -17.90 -22.29 23.93
N GLN A 633 -18.23 -23.58 24.18
CA GLN A 633 -17.21 -24.60 24.35
C GLN A 633 -16.39 -24.79 23.07
N ARG A 634 -15.08 -25.05 23.23
CA ARG A 634 -14.20 -25.28 22.08
C ARG A 634 -12.90 -26.00 22.43
N ALA A 635 -12.41 -26.78 21.44
CA ALA A 635 -11.09 -27.39 21.45
C ALA A 635 -10.46 -27.28 20.06
N GLY A 636 -9.14 -27.36 19.99
CA GLY A 636 -8.42 -27.19 18.71
C GLY A 636 -8.63 -25.83 18.05
N HIS A 637 -8.95 -24.82 18.85
CA HIS A 637 -9.09 -23.42 18.47
C HIS A 637 -7.76 -22.68 18.60
N VAL A 638 -7.74 -21.44 18.16
CA VAL A 638 -6.57 -20.56 18.31
C VAL A 638 -6.88 -19.40 19.27
N MET A 639 -5.86 -18.95 19.99
CA MET A 639 -5.92 -17.76 20.85
C MET A 639 -4.65 -16.94 20.68
N GLU A 640 -4.83 -15.63 20.46
CA GLU A 640 -3.73 -14.67 20.31
C GLU A 640 -4.03 -13.38 21.09
N GLU A 641 -2.99 -12.73 21.53
CA GLU A 641 -3.05 -11.39 22.14
C GLU A 641 -2.90 -10.32 21.08
N ALA A 642 -3.76 -9.30 21.09
CA ALA A 642 -3.58 -8.09 20.31
C ALA A 642 -4.19 -6.89 21.03
N GLY A 643 -3.37 -5.84 21.24
CA GLY A 643 -3.82 -4.57 21.84
C GLY A 643 -4.34 -4.69 23.27
N GLY A 644 -3.77 -5.59 24.07
CA GLY A 644 -4.16 -5.82 25.48
C GLY A 644 -5.46 -6.62 25.63
N GLN A 645 -5.89 -7.34 24.58
CA GLN A 645 -7.07 -8.19 24.55
C GLN A 645 -6.73 -9.58 24.01
N LEU A 646 -7.51 -10.58 24.42
CA LEU A 646 -7.34 -11.95 23.95
C LEU A 646 -8.40 -12.27 22.91
N TYR A 647 -7.99 -12.67 21.72
CA TYR A 647 -8.86 -13.06 20.63
C TYR A 647 -8.87 -14.58 20.49
N VAL A 648 -10.06 -15.17 20.50
CA VAL A 648 -10.26 -16.63 20.38
C VAL A 648 -11.10 -16.93 19.17
N ALA A 649 -10.59 -17.78 18.27
CA ALA A 649 -11.24 -18.09 17.01
C ALA A 649 -11.33 -19.60 16.73
N GLY A 650 -12.49 -20.03 16.28
CA GLY A 650 -12.70 -21.34 15.67
C GLY A 650 -12.65 -22.53 16.64
N GLY A 651 -12.15 -23.65 16.13
CA GLY A 651 -12.08 -24.94 16.81
C GLY A 651 -13.25 -25.86 16.50
N LEU A 652 -13.47 -26.84 17.36
CA LEU A 652 -14.62 -27.74 17.35
C LEU A 652 -15.35 -27.66 18.69
N CYS A 653 -16.65 -27.96 18.68
CA CYS A 653 -17.48 -28.09 19.86
C CYS A 653 -18.35 -29.34 19.77
N GLN A 654 -18.87 -29.78 20.92
CA GLN A 654 -19.80 -30.91 20.96
C GLN A 654 -21.15 -30.54 20.36
N LYS A 655 -21.83 -31.53 19.75
CA LYS A 655 -23.20 -31.37 19.29
C LYS A 655 -24.14 -31.44 20.49
N ASP A 656 -25.07 -30.51 20.57
CA ASP A 656 -26.06 -30.48 21.64
C ASP A 656 -26.94 -31.75 21.62
N GLY A 657 -26.90 -32.49 22.73
CA GLY A 657 -27.71 -33.70 22.90
C GLY A 657 -27.38 -34.90 21.98
N GLN A 658 -26.26 -34.86 21.26
CA GLN A 658 -25.81 -35.91 20.35
C GLN A 658 -24.34 -36.29 20.60
N THR A 659 -23.97 -37.52 20.25
CA THR A 659 -22.56 -37.92 20.21
C THR A 659 -21.87 -37.31 19.00
N GLY A 660 -20.68 -36.70 19.20
CA GLY A 660 -19.85 -36.17 18.14
C GLY A 660 -19.58 -34.66 18.25
N TYR A 661 -18.83 -34.16 17.29
CA TYR A 661 -18.37 -32.77 17.25
C TYR A 661 -18.92 -32.05 16.02
N ARG A 662 -18.93 -30.72 16.08
CA ARG A 662 -19.22 -29.82 14.96
C ARG A 662 -18.16 -28.72 14.89
N ASP A 663 -18.07 -28.05 13.74
CA ASP A 663 -17.23 -26.91 13.56
C ASP A 663 -17.72 -25.74 14.43
N GLN A 664 -16.79 -25.08 15.15
CA GLN A 664 -17.05 -23.85 15.86
C GLN A 664 -16.51 -22.69 15.04
N LEU A 665 -17.38 -21.82 14.56
CA LEU A 665 -17.00 -20.65 13.78
C LEU A 665 -17.00 -19.37 14.61
N ALA A 666 -17.47 -19.41 15.86
CA ALA A 666 -17.55 -18.22 16.69
C ALA A 666 -16.15 -17.63 16.94
N PHE A 667 -16.12 -16.31 16.87
CA PHE A 667 -14.95 -15.49 17.13
C PHE A 667 -15.29 -14.55 18.28
N GLU A 668 -14.46 -14.55 19.31
CA GLU A 668 -14.71 -13.85 20.57
C GLU A 668 -13.46 -13.08 20.99
N VAL A 669 -13.67 -11.95 21.66
CA VAL A 669 -12.62 -11.18 22.30
C VAL A 669 -12.88 -11.07 23.79
N TYR A 670 -11.85 -11.31 24.59
CA TYR A 670 -11.87 -11.16 26.03
C TYR A 670 -11.15 -9.89 26.47
N SER A 671 -11.78 -9.14 27.36
CA SER A 671 -11.19 -7.98 28.00
C SER A 671 -10.74 -8.32 29.42
N PRO A 672 -9.44 -8.44 29.74
CA PRO A 672 -8.96 -8.74 31.09
C PRO A 672 -9.34 -7.69 32.13
N LYS A 673 -9.48 -6.44 31.71
CA LYS A 673 -9.85 -5.32 32.61
C LYS A 673 -11.28 -5.41 33.11
N LEU A 674 -12.17 -5.99 32.31
CA LEU A 674 -13.60 -6.09 32.61
C LEU A 674 -14.05 -7.48 33.00
N ASP A 675 -13.20 -8.50 32.77
CA ASP A 675 -13.52 -9.94 32.89
C ASP A 675 -14.77 -10.34 32.09
N ILE A 676 -14.86 -9.90 30.83
CA ILE A 676 -15.99 -10.19 29.93
C ILE A 676 -15.55 -10.62 28.56
N TRP A 677 -16.38 -11.45 27.91
CA TRP A 677 -16.27 -11.87 26.52
C TRP A 677 -17.27 -11.13 25.64
N VAL A 678 -16.84 -10.75 24.44
CA VAL A 678 -17.68 -10.14 23.42
C VAL A 678 -17.58 -10.94 22.12
N LEU A 679 -18.74 -11.32 21.57
CA LEU A 679 -18.81 -11.98 20.27
C LEU A 679 -18.52 -10.99 19.14
N LEU A 680 -17.71 -11.42 18.19
CA LEU A 680 -17.36 -10.68 16.99
C LEU A 680 -17.89 -11.40 15.74
N SER A 681 -17.63 -10.84 14.54
CA SER A 681 -18.00 -11.47 13.26
C SER A 681 -17.36 -12.86 13.16
N PRO A 682 -18.12 -13.94 12.93
CA PRO A 682 -17.59 -15.31 12.92
C PRO A 682 -16.58 -15.53 11.81
N LEU A 683 -15.77 -16.59 11.95
CA LEU A 683 -14.85 -17.05 10.90
C LEU A 683 -15.62 -17.40 9.62
N PRO A 684 -15.11 -17.04 8.43
CA PRO A 684 -15.74 -17.42 7.16
C PRO A 684 -15.70 -18.93 6.86
N HIS A 685 -14.68 -19.62 7.40
CA HIS A 685 -14.44 -21.05 7.23
C HIS A 685 -13.92 -21.68 8.51
N ALA A 686 -14.10 -22.99 8.65
CA ALA A 686 -13.56 -23.75 9.77
C ALA A 686 -12.03 -23.89 9.65
N HIS A 687 -11.35 -23.72 10.79
CA HIS A 687 -9.90 -23.84 10.96
C HIS A 687 -9.56 -24.70 12.18
N VAL A 688 -10.18 -25.90 12.27
CA VAL A 688 -9.93 -26.81 13.39
C VAL A 688 -8.47 -27.25 13.36
N VAL A 689 -7.76 -27.14 14.50
CA VAL A 689 -6.32 -27.36 14.65
C VAL A 689 -5.46 -26.62 13.62
N GLY A 690 -5.93 -25.45 13.21
CA GLY A 690 -5.18 -24.49 12.42
C GLY A 690 -4.12 -23.77 13.27
N GLY A 691 -3.46 -22.79 12.66
CA GLY A 691 -2.52 -21.92 13.33
C GLY A 691 -2.99 -20.46 13.33
N ALA A 692 -2.49 -19.66 14.24
CA ALA A 692 -2.70 -18.23 14.25
C ALA A 692 -1.42 -17.46 14.57
N ALA A 693 -1.39 -16.19 14.19
CA ALA A 693 -0.38 -15.21 14.61
C ALA A 693 -0.88 -13.79 14.36
N VAL A 694 -0.32 -12.83 15.08
CA VAL A 694 -0.56 -11.40 14.83
C VAL A 694 0.59 -10.83 14.04
N LEU A 695 0.30 -10.26 12.86
CA LEU A 695 1.29 -9.63 11.99
C LEU A 695 0.73 -8.30 11.46
N GLY A 696 1.50 -7.21 11.62
CA GLY A 696 1.09 -5.89 11.16
C GLY A 696 -0.23 -5.40 11.77
N GLY A 697 -0.58 -5.81 12.99
CA GLY A 697 -1.83 -5.47 13.68
C GLY A 697 -3.07 -6.22 13.19
N GLU A 698 -2.92 -7.21 12.32
CA GLU A 698 -3.99 -8.12 11.89
C GLU A 698 -3.83 -9.49 12.53
N LEU A 699 -4.94 -10.09 12.99
CA LEU A 699 -4.97 -11.48 13.45
C LEU A 699 -5.14 -12.39 12.24
N LEU A 700 -4.15 -13.22 11.97
CA LEU A 700 -4.15 -14.21 10.89
C LEU A 700 -4.55 -15.59 11.45
N VAL A 701 -5.48 -16.26 10.78
CA VAL A 701 -5.88 -17.65 11.07
C VAL A 701 -5.76 -18.45 9.78
N LEU A 702 -5.08 -19.59 9.82
CA LEU A 702 -4.69 -20.32 8.63
C LEU A 702 -4.61 -21.83 8.80
N GLY A 703 -4.85 -22.55 7.70
CA GLY A 703 -4.81 -24.02 7.69
C GLY A 703 -5.86 -24.69 8.54
N GLY A 704 -5.61 -25.92 8.96
CA GLY A 704 -6.59 -26.72 9.69
C GLY A 704 -7.59 -27.44 8.79
N TYR A 705 -8.67 -27.94 9.35
CA TYR A 705 -9.71 -28.67 8.63
C TYR A 705 -11.10 -28.32 9.12
N SER A 706 -12.15 -28.73 8.36
CA SER A 706 -13.53 -28.75 8.79
C SER A 706 -13.90 -30.16 9.25
N HIS A 707 -14.39 -30.31 10.47
CA HIS A 707 -14.86 -31.59 11.00
C HIS A 707 -16.16 -32.06 10.32
N GLU A 708 -16.99 -31.12 9.89
CA GLU A 708 -18.28 -31.43 9.23
C GLU A 708 -18.09 -31.91 7.79
N THR A 709 -17.14 -31.31 7.04
CA THR A 709 -16.90 -31.66 5.64
C THR A 709 -15.73 -32.60 5.43
N TYR A 710 -14.93 -32.88 6.48
CA TYR A 710 -13.68 -33.67 6.44
C TYR A 710 -12.68 -33.18 5.40
N ARG A 711 -12.67 -31.85 5.14
CA ARG A 711 -11.76 -31.21 4.18
C ARG A 711 -10.75 -30.33 4.88
N ASP A 712 -9.49 -30.50 4.49
CA ASP A 712 -8.42 -29.59 4.91
C ASP A 712 -8.55 -28.25 4.17
N THR A 713 -8.24 -27.15 4.86
CA THR A 713 -8.23 -25.82 4.27
C THR A 713 -6.80 -25.33 4.08
N HIS A 714 -6.57 -24.65 2.96
CA HIS A 714 -5.32 -23.94 2.69
C HIS A 714 -5.47 -22.43 2.79
N LEU A 715 -6.66 -21.93 3.18
CA LEU A 715 -6.97 -20.51 3.25
C LEU A 715 -6.26 -19.82 4.40
N ILE A 716 -5.96 -18.54 4.18
CA ILE A 716 -5.47 -17.60 5.18
C ILE A 716 -6.51 -16.50 5.32
N HIS A 717 -7.12 -16.41 6.48
CA HIS A 717 -8.02 -15.32 6.82
C HIS A 717 -7.34 -14.35 7.77
N ALA A 718 -7.56 -13.05 7.54
CA ALA A 718 -7.09 -11.99 8.41
C ALA A 718 -8.27 -11.22 8.97
N TYR A 719 -8.31 -11.03 10.28
CA TYR A 719 -9.22 -10.11 10.94
C TYR A 719 -8.58 -8.75 11.07
N GLN A 720 -9.29 -7.73 10.61
CA GLN A 720 -8.88 -6.33 10.70
C GLN A 720 -9.63 -5.66 11.86
N PRO A 721 -9.00 -5.42 13.02
CA PRO A 721 -9.69 -4.85 14.19
C PRO A 721 -10.33 -3.49 13.90
N GLY A 722 -9.65 -2.61 13.16
CA GLY A 722 -10.18 -1.30 12.78
C GLY A 722 -11.42 -1.35 11.89
N ALA A 723 -11.51 -2.33 10.99
CA ALA A 723 -12.64 -2.52 10.08
C ALA A 723 -13.67 -3.55 10.61
N ARG A 724 -13.36 -4.25 11.69
CA ARG A 724 -14.17 -5.32 12.33
C ARG A 724 -14.66 -6.40 11.35
N ARG A 725 -13.81 -6.79 10.41
CA ARG A 725 -14.18 -7.77 9.37
C ARG A 725 -13.05 -8.73 9.07
N TRP A 726 -13.43 -9.92 8.57
CA TRP A 726 -12.51 -10.89 8.00
C TRP A 726 -12.27 -10.63 6.52
N ILE A 727 -11.04 -10.83 6.07
CA ILE A 727 -10.66 -10.82 4.66
C ILE A 727 -9.82 -12.08 4.36
N THR A 728 -9.87 -12.57 3.13
CA THR A 728 -8.96 -13.62 2.67
C THR A 728 -7.65 -12.97 2.25
N ARG A 729 -6.53 -13.35 2.90
CA ARG A 729 -5.18 -12.85 2.59
C ARG A 729 -4.46 -13.68 1.54
N GLY A 730 -4.87 -14.91 1.31
CA GLY A 730 -4.26 -15.81 0.34
C GLY A 730 -4.37 -17.27 0.77
N THR A 731 -3.42 -18.07 0.31
CA THR A 731 -3.39 -19.51 0.55
C THR A 731 -2.03 -19.98 1.04
N LEU A 732 -2.01 -21.07 1.82
CA LEU A 732 -0.82 -21.84 2.18
C LEU A 732 -0.25 -22.58 0.96
N PRO A 733 1.02 -22.98 0.97
CA PRO A 733 1.62 -23.78 -0.09
C PRO A 733 0.96 -25.17 -0.23
N HIS A 734 0.41 -25.69 0.86
CA HIS A 734 -0.39 -26.90 0.93
C HIS A 734 -1.48 -26.77 2.00
N ALA A 735 -2.53 -27.58 1.92
CA ALA A 735 -3.51 -27.69 3.01
C ALA A 735 -2.90 -28.49 4.17
N TYR A 736 -2.44 -27.79 5.18
CA TYR A 736 -1.87 -28.36 6.40
C TYR A 736 -2.86 -28.30 7.57
N THR A 737 -2.86 -29.35 8.38
CA THR A 737 -3.52 -29.39 9.69
C THR A 737 -2.49 -29.67 10.79
N ASP A 738 -2.87 -29.50 12.05
CA ASP A 738 -1.95 -29.68 13.21
C ASP A 738 -0.63 -28.91 13.07
N LEU A 739 -0.66 -27.83 12.29
CA LEU A 739 0.47 -26.91 12.06
C LEU A 739 0.62 -25.92 13.22
N ARG A 740 1.77 -25.26 13.28
CA ARG A 740 1.98 -24.11 14.17
C ARG A 740 2.48 -22.92 13.36
N VAL A 741 2.19 -21.75 13.88
CA VAL A 741 2.48 -20.49 13.22
C VAL A 741 3.16 -19.56 14.21
N CYS A 742 4.10 -18.77 13.73
CA CYS A 742 4.74 -17.72 14.51
C CYS A 742 5.17 -16.57 13.59
N VAL A 743 5.58 -15.48 14.16
CA VAL A 743 6.23 -14.37 13.46
C VAL A 743 7.70 -14.35 13.84
N LEU A 744 8.56 -14.27 12.82
CA LEU A 744 10.01 -14.12 12.99
C LEU A 744 10.51 -12.95 12.16
N THR A 745 11.51 -12.27 12.68
CA THR A 745 12.27 -11.27 11.91
C THR A 745 13.42 -11.99 11.20
N VAL A 746 13.40 -11.96 9.86
CA VAL A 746 14.39 -12.66 9.04
C VAL A 746 15.30 -11.69 8.29
N PRO A 747 16.62 -12.04 8.13
CA PRO A 747 17.54 -11.23 7.37
C PRO A 747 17.30 -11.36 5.86
N PRO A 748 17.81 -10.41 5.04
CA PRO A 748 17.67 -10.43 3.59
C PRO A 748 18.20 -11.71 2.93
N ALA A 749 19.30 -12.26 3.45
CA ALA A 749 19.92 -13.48 2.92
C ALA A 749 18.96 -14.68 2.86
N LEU A 750 18.02 -14.80 3.79
CA LEU A 750 17.00 -15.85 3.76
C LEU A 750 15.85 -15.52 2.78
N ARG A 751 15.73 -14.28 2.33
CA ARG A 751 14.70 -13.82 1.40
C ARG A 751 15.15 -13.81 -0.06
N GLY A 752 16.45 -13.98 -0.31
CA GLY A 752 17.02 -14.09 -1.65
C GLY A 752 16.55 -15.35 -2.40
N PRO A 753 16.82 -15.46 -3.72
CA PRO A 753 16.52 -16.67 -4.46
C PRO A 753 17.31 -17.82 -3.81
N THR A 754 16.57 -18.77 -3.25
CA THR A 754 17.18 -20.00 -2.74
C THR A 754 17.76 -20.77 -3.92
N CYS A 755 19.07 -21.06 -3.91
CA CYS A 755 19.68 -22.07 -4.76
C CYS A 755 19.26 -23.50 -4.31
N LEU A 756 17.98 -23.71 -4.08
CA LEU A 756 17.40 -25.03 -3.92
C LEU A 756 16.78 -25.34 -5.28
N GLU A 757 17.36 -26.32 -5.94
CA GLU A 757 16.88 -26.89 -7.18
C GLU A 757 15.35 -27.01 -7.17
N ASP A 758 14.70 -26.53 -8.23
CA ASP A 758 13.30 -26.82 -8.52
C ASP A 758 13.06 -28.33 -8.30
N PRO A 759 11.99 -28.73 -7.63
CA PRO A 759 11.62 -30.14 -7.62
C PRO A 759 11.48 -30.58 -9.09
N PRO A 760 12.01 -31.75 -9.48
CA PRO A 760 12.04 -32.16 -10.86
C PRO A 760 10.63 -32.05 -11.44
N ARG A 761 10.47 -31.24 -12.48
CA ARG A 761 9.25 -31.18 -13.29
C ARG A 761 8.98 -32.62 -13.72
N SER A 762 7.86 -33.17 -13.30
CA SER A 762 7.47 -34.51 -13.69
C SER A 762 7.46 -34.58 -15.24
N PRO A 763 8.18 -35.48 -15.84
CA PRO A 763 8.15 -35.69 -17.29
C PRO A 763 6.91 -36.52 -17.63
N ASN A 764 5.71 -35.89 -17.68
CA ASN A 764 4.53 -36.52 -18.27
C ASN A 764 3.44 -35.48 -18.54
N ALA A 765 3.65 -34.70 -19.60
CA ALA A 765 2.56 -34.02 -20.31
C ALA A 765 2.97 -33.76 -21.77
N LEU A 766 3.45 -34.81 -22.47
CA LEU A 766 3.50 -34.85 -23.92
C LEU A 766 3.46 -36.32 -24.36
N SER A 767 2.26 -36.85 -24.47
CA SER A 767 1.84 -37.88 -25.43
C SER A 767 0.39 -38.25 -25.12
N ASN A 768 -0.52 -37.67 -25.86
CA ASN A 768 -1.53 -38.43 -26.61
C ASN A 768 -2.40 -37.42 -27.38
N THR A 769 -2.15 -37.45 -28.69
CA THR A 769 -3.05 -37.17 -29.81
C THR A 769 -4.27 -36.31 -29.55
#